data_2e7113d2ff3ea6235213fc022084d4d2
#
_entry.id   2e7113d2ff3ea6235213fc022084d4d2
#
_cell.length_a   1.000
_cell.length_b   1.000
_cell.length_c   1.000
_cell.angle_alpha   90.00
_cell.angle_beta   90.00
_cell.angle_gamma   90.00
#
_symmetry.space_group_name_H-M   'P 1'
#
loop_
_entity.id
_entity.type
_entity.pdbx_description
1 polymer ?
#
loop_
_entity_poly.entity_id
_entity_poly.type
_entity_poly.pdbx_seq_one_letter_code
_entity_poly.pdbx_strand_id
1 'polypeptide(L)'
;MTLPCDGRIQSFFEVNGRRNHRSFVVLLGEHGKSRLPAIHRMLQGHTNGSVETVVWCHKNDVTRKAGRKASSKRQKNDMEKEESEDDLALFIRSNEIEFIEYKESERILGRTVDMLVLQDFEALSPNLIATSMETVRGGGAIILLLDSTYSIEALTSRKTDIHEKIGEFEPRYNKRLFRSLLNSNFALFLDDKLNVLDSISKVDVQDLRADGKKMISESLDDSTDVLKSLGKTKDQMHIIEEVFKALETRESRTIFSITASRGRGKSAALGISIAQAVNLGLLSIYIASPAIENVKTVFLFLIAGLERLGYKKYVDFKIIYQFRGNKRFMQKIEFIGGRKQVIEYFNPTNELKYYPDLMVIDEAAAIPLTYITGLIFPNFVIMATTINGYEGTGRAFSVKLSETLRKGSAETNSFIYKEMTMKESIRYGQNDPVENWLYRVLLLDTSVPKIGGCPSPSECKLFYVDKSVLFSGKPPAEKFLNEMFSLFISSHYRNSPNDLQILADSPRHEVFALVTPTEDNGKDIPKVICSLQISFEGRCARTGHLREGNLIPWVLSEEHLDPSFLDTYGVRIVRIAVHPEYASMGYGTMSLNLLIRYLFSHSKDINLMQKKNEEKNVLLYNLDDIAIPQVEWIGASFGITEALCRFWQKNQFVPVGIKQTITQETGEHSGIFIRSLSRSSDDRICEYNQNFMVRFVGQLSSSFRKLTPSLCLSLLNNSVVGRGRKTYFSSSDIARIRMAATGKIDLNLVTDVIPDISRMYFHGKFSQDLSVLRKSVLLMVGCQNKSIDTVAELLTLKPFQISNILTKILSILLEDIERNYAMD
;
A
#
# COMPACT_ATOMS: atom_id res chain seq x y z
N MET A 1 42.45 3.59 28.35
CA MET A 1 43.31 4.04 27.19
C MET A 1 42.39 4.33 26.03
N THR A 2 42.45 5.53 25.46
CA THR A 2 41.69 5.84 24.23
C THR A 2 42.30 5.04 23.07
N LEU A 3 41.56 4.10 22.48
CA LEU A 3 41.98 3.42 21.25
C LEU A 3 42.36 4.50 20.21
N PRO A 4 43.45 4.34 19.46
CA PRO A 4 43.82 5.23 18.39
C PRO A 4 42.73 5.10 17.30
N CYS A 5 41.83 6.07 17.25
CA CYS A 5 40.77 6.14 16.26
C CYS A 5 41.19 6.95 15.04
N ASP A 6 40.80 6.52 13.87
CA ASP A 6 41.04 7.27 12.64
C ASP A 6 40.34 8.65 12.74
N GLY A 7 41.10 9.72 12.65
CA GLY A 7 40.56 11.11 12.76
C GLY A 7 39.55 11.48 11.68
N ARG A 8 39.45 10.68 10.60
CA ARG A 8 38.47 10.82 9.53
C ARG A 8 37.03 10.57 10.01
N ILE A 9 36.83 9.67 10.98
CA ILE A 9 35.52 9.36 11.56
C ILE A 9 34.94 10.60 12.26
N GLN A 10 35.77 11.25 13.07
CA GLN A 10 35.41 12.45 13.81
C GLN A 10 35.06 13.59 12.84
N SER A 11 35.88 13.80 11.82
CA SER A 11 35.63 14.79 10.77
C SER A 11 34.36 14.49 9.97
N PHE A 12 34.05 13.23 9.74
CA PHE A 12 32.83 12.81 9.05
C PHE A 12 31.56 13.21 9.84
N PHE A 13 31.53 12.94 11.14
CA PHE A 13 30.40 13.36 12.00
C PHE A 13 30.30 14.90 12.11
N GLU A 14 31.44 15.58 12.22
CA GLU A 14 31.47 17.05 12.27
C GLU A 14 30.86 17.69 11.02
N VAL A 15 31.27 17.24 9.84
CA VAL A 15 30.77 17.80 8.57
C VAL A 15 29.28 17.52 8.37
N ASN A 16 28.83 16.29 8.65
CA ASN A 16 27.42 15.95 8.54
C ASN A 16 26.58 16.69 9.58
N GLY A 17 27.09 16.88 10.81
CA GLY A 17 26.43 17.67 11.83
C GLY A 17 26.22 19.13 11.40
N ARG A 18 27.25 19.77 10.82
CA ARG A 18 27.16 21.16 10.31
C ARG A 18 26.17 21.31 9.16
N ARG A 19 26.02 20.27 8.32
CA ARG A 19 25.06 20.24 7.21
C ARG A 19 23.65 19.85 7.63
N ASN A 20 23.47 19.45 8.89
CA ASN A 20 22.26 18.81 9.37
C ASN A 20 21.90 17.55 8.56
N HIS A 21 22.90 16.81 8.06
CA HIS A 21 22.74 15.53 7.35
C HIS A 21 22.94 14.36 8.30
N ARG A 22 22.38 13.21 7.94
CA ARG A 22 22.56 11.95 8.69
C ARG A 22 23.89 11.30 8.32
N SER A 23 24.55 10.71 9.30
CA SER A 23 25.77 9.94 9.11
C SER A 23 25.43 8.45 8.99
N PHE A 24 25.90 7.79 7.93
CA PHE A 24 25.69 6.35 7.72
C PHE A 24 27.01 5.62 7.91
N VAL A 25 27.06 4.70 8.87
CA VAL A 25 28.26 3.90 9.22
C VAL A 25 27.94 2.42 9.06
N VAL A 26 28.77 1.70 8.34
CA VAL A 26 28.73 0.24 8.24
C VAL A 26 29.90 -0.32 9.02
N LEU A 27 29.65 -1.07 10.07
CA LEU A 27 30.65 -1.67 10.94
C LEU A 27 30.79 -3.16 10.64
N LEU A 28 31.95 -3.55 10.14
CA LEU A 28 32.25 -4.91 9.70
C LEU A 28 33.11 -5.63 10.76
N GLY A 29 32.62 -6.75 11.27
CA GLY A 29 33.37 -7.61 12.16
C GLY A 29 32.58 -8.21 13.32
N GLU A 30 33.14 -9.20 14.00
CA GLU A 30 32.50 -9.95 15.09
C GLU A 30 32.31 -9.11 16.37
N HIS A 31 33.16 -8.10 16.56
CA HIS A 31 33.19 -7.27 17.76
C HIS A 31 32.58 -5.89 17.57
N GLY A 32 31.84 -5.65 16.48
CA GLY A 32 31.27 -4.36 16.15
C GLY A 32 30.43 -3.76 17.27
N LYS A 33 29.70 -4.58 18.03
CA LYS A 33 28.86 -4.12 19.17
C LYS A 33 29.67 -3.43 20.25
N SER A 34 30.89 -3.94 20.55
CA SER A 34 31.78 -3.37 21.58
C SER A 34 32.34 -2.00 21.19
N ARG A 35 32.23 -1.59 19.92
CA ARG A 35 32.71 -0.30 19.41
C ARG A 35 31.65 0.81 19.43
N LEU A 36 30.41 0.46 19.66
CA LEU A 36 29.30 1.44 19.73
C LEU A 36 29.50 2.55 20.78
N PRO A 37 30.05 2.27 22.01
CA PRO A 37 30.35 3.31 22.98
C PRO A 37 31.36 4.35 22.48
N ALA A 38 32.35 3.94 21.71
CA ALA A 38 33.33 4.86 21.12
C ALA A 38 32.72 5.72 20.02
N ILE A 39 31.91 5.13 19.15
CA ILE A 39 31.19 5.86 18.09
C ILE A 39 30.19 6.86 18.70
N HIS A 40 29.46 6.48 19.76
CA HIS A 40 28.54 7.36 20.46
C HIS A 40 29.26 8.57 21.08
N ARG A 41 30.41 8.36 21.74
CA ARG A 41 31.24 9.46 22.28
C ARG A 41 31.73 10.42 21.19
N MET A 42 32.14 9.92 20.03
CA MET A 42 32.52 10.76 18.89
C MET A 42 31.33 11.57 18.36
N LEU A 43 30.16 10.96 18.27
CA LEU A 43 28.94 11.62 17.82
C LEU A 43 28.53 12.74 18.78
N GLN A 44 28.59 12.51 20.10
CA GLN A 44 28.31 13.51 21.13
C GLN A 44 29.20 14.75 21.04
N GLY A 45 30.49 14.58 20.71
CA GLY A 45 31.44 15.67 20.60
C GLY A 45 31.15 16.69 19.50
N HIS A 46 30.27 16.37 18.55
CA HIS A 46 30.01 17.16 17.33
C HIS A 46 28.55 17.54 17.09
N THR A 47 27.65 17.10 17.96
CA THR A 47 26.22 17.52 17.91
C THR A 47 26.02 18.75 18.77
N ASN A 48 25.30 19.78 18.29
CA ASN A 48 24.93 20.98 19.05
C ASN A 48 23.94 20.68 20.21
N GLY A 49 23.85 19.42 20.66
CA GLY A 49 23.01 18.94 21.75
C GLY A 49 23.48 17.57 22.22
N SER A 50 23.02 17.10 23.37
CA SER A 50 23.26 15.76 23.85
C SER A 50 22.66 14.72 22.88
N VAL A 51 23.35 13.59 22.66
CA VAL A 51 22.78 12.41 22.03
C VAL A 51 21.96 11.70 23.10
N GLU A 52 20.64 11.97 23.13
CA GLU A 52 19.76 11.53 24.21
C GLU A 52 19.03 10.22 23.85
N THR A 53 18.69 10.05 22.57
CA THR A 53 17.84 8.94 22.12
C THR A 53 18.63 7.94 21.29
N VAL A 54 18.87 6.76 21.82
CA VAL A 54 19.51 5.64 21.13
C VAL A 54 18.48 4.53 20.95
N VAL A 55 18.24 4.12 19.70
CA VAL A 55 17.38 2.98 19.37
C VAL A 55 18.23 1.86 18.80
N TRP A 56 18.10 0.68 19.39
CA TRP A 56 18.80 -0.52 18.96
C TRP A 56 17.80 -1.58 18.47
N CYS A 57 17.78 -1.81 17.17
CA CYS A 57 16.90 -2.78 16.53
C CYS A 57 17.61 -4.13 16.37
N HIS A 58 16.93 -5.21 16.75
CA HIS A 58 17.49 -6.57 16.73
C HIS A 58 16.40 -7.65 16.46
N LYS A 59 16.82 -8.84 16.08
CA LYS A 59 15.93 -10.00 15.88
C LYS A 59 15.74 -10.79 17.18
N ASN A 60 16.84 -11.05 17.90
CA ASN A 60 16.87 -11.89 19.09
C ASN A 60 17.23 -11.07 20.33
N ASP A 61 16.65 -11.39 21.46
CA ASP A 61 16.83 -10.70 22.74
C ASP A 61 18.30 -10.62 23.15
N VAL A 62 18.86 -9.41 23.08
CA VAL A 62 20.27 -9.10 23.43
C VAL A 62 20.44 -9.12 24.95
N THR A 63 19.40 -8.80 25.71
CA THR A 63 19.45 -8.62 27.17
C THR A 63 19.58 -9.94 27.91
N ARG A 64 19.05 -11.06 27.38
CA ARG A 64 19.14 -12.39 28.00
C ARG A 64 20.54 -13.00 28.00
N LYS A 65 21.39 -12.64 27.03
CA LYS A 65 22.77 -13.16 26.94
C LYS A 65 23.77 -12.40 27.81
N ALA A 66 23.59 -11.11 27.99
CA ALA A 66 24.45 -10.29 28.84
C ALA A 66 24.28 -10.61 30.37
N GLY A 67 23.04 -10.94 30.80
CA GLY A 67 22.76 -11.26 32.21
C GLY A 67 23.11 -12.69 32.65
N ARG A 68 23.17 -13.66 31.69
CA ARG A 68 23.45 -15.07 32.05
C ARG A 68 24.93 -15.47 32.05
N LYS A 69 25.82 -14.73 31.38
CA LYS A 69 27.25 -15.01 31.36
C LYS A 69 28.02 -14.52 32.61
N ALA A 70 27.39 -13.69 33.45
CA ALA A 70 28.04 -13.24 34.70
C ALA A 70 28.16 -14.30 35.81
N SER A 71 27.62 -15.52 35.58
CA SER A 71 27.59 -16.56 36.64
C SER A 71 28.31 -17.86 36.32
N SER A 72 29.08 -17.96 35.22
CA SER A 72 29.84 -19.22 34.95
C SER A 72 31.24 -19.00 34.43
N LYS A 73 32.19 -19.35 35.32
CA LYS A 73 33.59 -19.78 35.13
C LYS A 73 34.55 -18.87 34.32
N ARG A 74 35.44 -18.22 35.11
CA ARG A 74 36.73 -17.69 34.68
C ARG A 74 37.57 -18.76 33.95
N GLN A 75 37.94 -18.45 32.70
CA GLN A 75 39.17 -18.93 32.09
C GLN A 75 40.00 -17.72 31.66
N LYS A 76 41.19 -17.62 32.17
CA LYS A 76 42.20 -16.58 31.90
C LYS A 76 42.67 -16.76 30.44
N ASN A 77 42.37 -15.80 29.60
CA ASN A 77 43.17 -15.26 28.47
C ASN A 77 42.28 -14.37 27.64
N ASP A 78 42.36 -13.04 27.91
CA ASP A 78 42.04 -11.96 26.97
C ASP A 78 41.63 -10.69 27.79
N MET A 79 42.65 -9.98 28.27
CA MET A 79 42.41 -8.70 28.98
C MET A 79 41.69 -7.64 28.09
N GLU A 80 41.92 -7.68 26.76
CA GLU A 80 41.27 -6.76 25.85
C GLU A 80 39.77 -7.05 25.63
N LYS A 81 39.31 -8.29 25.80
CA LYS A 81 37.88 -8.67 25.73
C LYS A 81 37.13 -8.26 26.99
N GLU A 82 37.74 -8.32 28.17
CA GLU A 82 37.08 -7.93 29.43
C GLU A 82 36.87 -6.41 29.49
N GLU A 83 37.83 -5.56 29.09
CA GLU A 83 37.67 -4.09 29.07
C GLU A 83 36.61 -3.63 28.09
N SER A 84 36.45 -4.28 26.92
CA SER A 84 35.47 -3.89 25.93
C SER A 84 34.04 -4.35 26.24
N GLU A 85 33.86 -5.45 26.94
CA GLU A 85 32.54 -5.89 27.45
C GLU A 85 32.08 -5.02 28.62
N ASP A 86 32.97 -4.53 29.46
CA ASP A 86 32.66 -3.60 30.53
C ASP A 86 32.26 -2.20 30.01
N ASP A 87 32.92 -1.69 28.95
CA ASP A 87 32.59 -0.42 28.32
C ASP A 87 31.16 -0.46 27.67
N LEU A 88 30.81 -1.57 27.03
CA LEU A 88 29.48 -1.78 26.47
C LEU A 88 28.40 -1.89 27.55
N ALA A 89 28.69 -2.60 28.63
CA ALA A 89 27.77 -2.70 29.76
C ALA A 89 27.55 -1.35 30.47
N LEU A 90 28.58 -0.52 30.62
CA LEU A 90 28.50 0.84 31.10
C LEU A 90 27.72 1.73 30.18
N PHE A 91 27.92 1.65 28.86
CA PHE A 91 27.18 2.39 27.85
C PHE A 91 25.68 2.09 27.92
N ILE A 92 25.30 0.82 28.03
CA ILE A 92 23.89 0.39 28.15
C ILE A 92 23.25 0.92 29.45
N ARG A 93 24.01 1.01 30.53
CA ARG A 93 23.51 1.48 31.83
C ARG A 93 23.45 3.01 31.94
N SER A 94 24.40 3.71 31.31
CA SER A 94 24.54 5.17 31.42
C SER A 94 23.70 5.96 30.42
N ASN A 95 23.18 5.32 29.39
CA ASN A 95 22.35 5.95 28.35
C ASN A 95 20.96 5.32 28.31
N GLU A 96 19.97 6.11 27.94
CA GLU A 96 18.61 5.65 27.73
C GLU A 96 18.52 4.96 26.34
N ILE A 97 18.87 3.66 26.31
CA ILE A 97 18.84 2.86 25.09
C ILE A 97 17.54 2.08 25.01
N GLU A 98 16.78 2.32 23.98
CA GLU A 98 15.57 1.54 23.70
C GLU A 98 15.89 0.37 22.76
N PHE A 99 15.75 -0.85 23.29
CA PHE A 99 15.87 -2.08 22.51
C PHE A 99 14.52 -2.43 21.88
N ILE A 100 14.50 -2.58 20.55
CA ILE A 100 13.27 -2.84 19.80
C ILE A 100 13.47 -4.07 18.94
N GLU A 101 12.62 -5.08 19.13
CA GLU A 101 12.57 -6.21 18.20
C GLU A 101 11.99 -5.75 16.85
N TYR A 102 12.53 -6.28 15.75
CA TYR A 102 12.05 -5.95 14.40
C TYR A 102 10.54 -6.19 14.21
N LYS A 103 9.95 -7.14 14.96
CA LYS A 103 8.50 -7.39 14.96
C LYS A 103 7.68 -6.24 15.55
N GLU A 104 8.31 -5.43 16.42
CA GLU A 104 7.69 -4.27 17.08
C GLU A 104 8.14 -2.93 16.46
N SER A 105 8.65 -2.94 15.24
CA SER A 105 9.19 -1.73 14.57
C SER A 105 8.19 -0.59 14.42
N GLU A 106 6.90 -0.87 14.51
CA GLU A 106 5.86 0.16 14.56
C GLU A 106 6.02 1.14 15.74
N ARG A 107 6.70 0.72 16.83
CA ARG A 107 6.97 1.57 17.99
C ARG A 107 7.94 2.72 17.70
N ILE A 108 8.77 2.59 16.65
CA ILE A 108 9.72 3.62 16.22
C ILE A 108 9.02 4.73 15.45
N LEU A 109 7.86 4.46 14.87
CA LEU A 109 7.14 5.39 14.01
C LEU A 109 6.78 6.69 14.73
N GLY A 110 7.00 7.82 14.03
CA GLY A 110 6.70 9.16 14.54
C GLY A 110 7.72 9.71 15.54
N ARG A 111 8.74 8.94 15.93
CA ARG A 111 9.82 9.40 16.81
C ARG A 111 10.93 10.09 16.04
N THR A 112 11.76 10.83 16.77
CA THR A 112 13.03 11.36 16.28
C THR A 112 14.14 10.73 17.10
N VAL A 113 15.12 10.12 16.42
CA VAL A 113 16.20 9.30 17.00
C VAL A 113 17.53 9.95 16.68
N ASP A 114 18.44 9.97 17.65
CA ASP A 114 19.80 10.51 17.48
C ASP A 114 20.77 9.48 16.91
N MET A 115 20.70 8.25 17.45
CA MET A 115 21.54 7.14 17.03
C MET A 115 20.68 5.88 16.83
N LEU A 116 20.69 5.34 15.63
CA LEU A 116 20.00 4.11 15.25
C LEU A 116 21.02 3.01 15.03
N VAL A 117 20.89 1.90 15.74
CA VAL A 117 21.71 0.71 15.54
C VAL A 117 20.85 -0.39 14.92
N LEU A 118 21.27 -0.90 13.76
CA LEU A 118 20.63 -1.97 13.02
C LEU A 118 21.52 -3.22 13.11
N GLN A 119 21.08 -4.19 13.87
CA GLN A 119 21.75 -5.46 14.08
C GLN A 119 21.00 -6.58 13.35
N ASP A 120 21.62 -7.77 13.19
CA ASP A 120 20.99 -8.95 12.58
C ASP A 120 20.45 -8.67 11.18
N PHE A 121 21.35 -8.40 10.21
CA PHE A 121 21.01 -8.00 8.84
C PHE A 121 20.01 -8.97 8.16
N GLU A 122 20.04 -10.25 8.50
CA GLU A 122 19.12 -11.27 7.98
C GLU A 122 17.66 -11.01 8.33
N ALA A 123 17.37 -10.23 9.36
CA ALA A 123 16.01 -9.85 9.72
C ALA A 123 15.60 -8.48 9.15
N LEU A 124 16.53 -7.76 8.52
CA LEU A 124 16.34 -6.42 8.04
C LEU A 124 15.65 -6.41 6.66
N SER A 125 14.33 -6.29 6.66
CA SER A 125 13.53 -6.19 5.44
C SER A 125 13.58 -4.78 4.83
N PRO A 126 13.27 -4.61 3.52
CA PRO A 126 13.18 -3.29 2.90
C PRO A 126 12.26 -2.31 3.61
N ASN A 127 11.11 -2.78 4.11
CA ASN A 127 10.20 -1.94 4.90
C ASN A 127 10.84 -1.47 6.21
N LEU A 128 11.59 -2.35 6.88
CA LEU A 128 12.28 -2.00 8.13
C LEU A 128 13.38 -0.98 7.89
N ILE A 129 14.14 -1.12 6.80
CA ILE A 129 15.14 -0.14 6.37
C ILE A 129 14.48 1.24 6.22
N ALA A 130 13.38 1.32 5.46
CA ALA A 130 12.66 2.57 5.25
C ALA A 130 12.12 3.15 6.56
N THR A 131 11.44 2.33 7.38
CA THR A 131 10.78 2.75 8.61
C THR A 131 11.76 3.28 9.64
N SER A 132 12.88 2.56 9.86
CA SER A 132 13.83 2.89 10.91
C SER A 132 14.74 4.07 10.53
N MET A 133 15.29 4.06 9.31
CA MET A 133 16.23 5.09 8.89
C MET A 133 15.60 6.47 8.76
N GLU A 134 14.33 6.58 8.38
CA GLU A 134 13.62 7.87 8.29
C GLU A 134 13.43 8.56 9.65
N THR A 135 13.59 7.84 10.75
CA THR A 135 13.41 8.41 12.09
C THR A 135 14.63 9.17 12.61
N VAL A 136 15.79 8.95 12.03
CA VAL A 136 17.05 9.56 12.46
C VAL A 136 17.11 11.03 12.06
N ARG A 137 17.49 11.90 13.02
CA ARG A 137 17.64 13.34 12.77
C ARG A 137 18.94 13.68 12.03
N GLY A 138 19.01 14.89 11.48
CA GLY A 138 20.26 15.45 10.98
C GLY A 138 21.29 15.63 12.08
N GLY A 139 22.55 15.39 11.77
CA GLY A 139 23.63 15.28 12.75
C GLY A 139 23.63 13.96 13.52
N GLY A 140 22.58 13.13 13.42
CA GLY A 140 22.50 11.80 14.01
C GLY A 140 23.21 10.73 13.18
N ALA A 141 23.30 9.50 13.71
CA ALA A 141 23.99 8.40 13.08
C ALA A 141 23.11 7.16 12.88
N ILE A 142 23.26 6.51 11.73
CA ILE A 142 22.72 5.19 11.41
C ILE A 142 23.89 4.22 11.37
N ILE A 143 23.86 3.18 12.18
CA ILE A 143 24.93 2.20 12.30
C ILE A 143 24.39 0.83 11.89
N LEU A 144 24.90 0.30 10.79
CA LEU A 144 24.60 -1.05 10.33
C LEU A 144 25.71 -1.98 10.81
N LEU A 145 25.36 -2.93 11.70
CA LEU A 145 26.26 -3.96 12.18
C LEU A 145 26.23 -5.17 11.26
N LEU A 146 27.38 -5.55 10.75
CA LEU A 146 27.54 -6.74 9.92
C LEU A 146 28.56 -7.67 10.56
N ASP A 147 28.10 -8.75 11.17
CA ASP A 147 28.94 -9.80 11.73
C ASP A 147 29.65 -10.55 10.60
N SER A 148 30.84 -10.14 10.21
CA SER A 148 31.50 -10.77 9.09
C SER A 148 33.00 -10.86 9.22
N THR A 149 33.46 -12.08 9.26
CA THR A 149 34.77 -12.56 8.76
C THR A 149 34.69 -12.91 7.26
N TYR A 150 33.52 -12.75 6.60
CA TYR A 150 33.24 -13.28 5.26
C TYR A 150 33.32 -12.20 4.18
N SER A 151 33.52 -12.65 2.94
CA SER A 151 33.46 -11.79 1.76
C SER A 151 32.08 -11.12 1.59
N ILE A 152 32.02 -9.99 0.89
CA ILE A 152 30.78 -9.30 0.55
C ILE A 152 29.78 -10.26 -0.15
N GLU A 153 30.29 -11.23 -0.92
CA GLU A 153 29.48 -12.25 -1.58
C GLU A 153 28.76 -13.14 -0.57
N ALA A 154 29.42 -13.55 0.49
CA ALA A 154 28.82 -14.36 1.56
C ALA A 154 27.75 -13.56 2.33
N LEU A 155 27.98 -12.25 2.58
CA LEU A 155 26.98 -11.37 3.20
C LEU A 155 25.73 -11.21 2.32
N THR A 156 25.92 -10.99 1.03
CA THR A 156 24.80 -10.82 0.09
C THR A 156 24.00 -12.09 -0.10
N SER A 157 24.59 -13.25 0.09
CA SER A 157 23.95 -14.56 -0.09
C SER A 157 23.23 -15.07 1.16
N ARG A 158 23.26 -14.34 2.28
CA ARG A 158 22.54 -14.74 3.50
C ARG A 158 21.03 -14.77 3.28
N LYS A 159 20.42 -15.84 3.82
CA LYS A 159 18.95 -15.98 3.85
C LYS A 159 18.35 -14.96 4.80
N THR A 160 17.35 -14.21 4.33
CA THR A 160 16.59 -13.26 5.14
C THR A 160 15.24 -13.85 5.57
N ASP A 161 14.56 -13.22 6.54
CA ASP A 161 13.24 -13.66 6.99
C ASP A 161 12.19 -13.67 5.86
N ILE A 162 12.37 -12.82 4.83
CA ILE A 162 11.52 -12.85 3.63
C ILE A 162 11.78 -14.12 2.82
N HIS A 163 13.05 -14.55 2.72
CA HIS A 163 13.41 -15.77 2.02
C HIS A 163 12.86 -17.04 2.70
N GLU A 164 12.65 -17.02 4.01
CA GLU A 164 11.96 -18.12 4.71
C GLU A 164 10.54 -18.32 4.20
N LYS A 165 9.86 -17.22 3.81
CA LYS A 165 8.50 -17.26 3.28
C LYS A 165 8.41 -17.67 1.82
N ILE A 166 9.42 -17.37 1.01
CA ILE A 166 9.43 -17.69 -0.42
C ILE A 166 10.10 -19.02 -0.77
N GLY A 167 10.81 -19.64 0.18
CA GLY A 167 11.50 -20.92 0.01
C GLY A 167 12.82 -20.78 -0.74
N GLU A 168 12.92 -21.33 -1.95
CA GLU A 168 14.08 -21.13 -2.84
C GLU A 168 14.21 -19.67 -3.22
N PHE A 169 15.43 -19.14 -3.26
CA PHE A 169 15.68 -17.74 -3.55
C PHE A 169 17.04 -17.52 -4.21
N GLU A 170 17.15 -16.42 -4.95
CA GLU A 170 18.39 -15.86 -5.44
C GLU A 170 18.57 -14.45 -4.87
N PRO A 171 19.65 -14.12 -4.17
CA PRO A 171 19.80 -12.89 -3.40
C PRO A 171 20.12 -11.66 -4.29
N ARG A 172 19.30 -11.39 -5.30
CA ARG A 172 19.47 -10.28 -6.24
C ARG A 172 19.27 -8.93 -5.57
N TYR A 173 18.27 -8.86 -4.67
CA TYR A 173 17.98 -7.63 -3.92
C TYR A 173 19.16 -7.24 -3.03
N ASN A 174 19.69 -8.16 -2.22
CA ASN A 174 20.82 -7.89 -1.35
C ASN A 174 22.07 -7.48 -2.15
N LYS A 175 22.35 -8.16 -3.27
CA LYS A 175 23.47 -7.80 -4.16
C LYS A 175 23.31 -6.37 -4.69
N ARG A 176 22.11 -5.96 -5.10
CA ARG A 176 21.81 -4.60 -5.56
C ARG A 176 21.98 -3.58 -4.42
N LEU A 177 21.45 -3.88 -3.22
CA LEU A 177 21.54 -3.03 -2.04
C LEU A 177 23.01 -2.75 -1.68
N PHE A 178 23.82 -3.80 -1.51
CA PHE A 178 25.23 -3.64 -1.16
C PHE A 178 26.04 -2.95 -2.26
N ARG A 179 25.81 -3.26 -3.53
CA ARG A 179 26.45 -2.53 -4.65
C ARG A 179 26.13 -1.04 -4.60
N SER A 180 24.91 -0.68 -4.25
CA SER A 180 24.52 0.74 -4.16
C SER A 180 25.19 1.44 -2.98
N LEU A 181 25.38 0.75 -1.83
CA LEU A 181 26.12 1.25 -0.66
C LEU A 181 27.63 1.40 -0.96
N LEU A 182 28.26 0.40 -1.55
CA LEU A 182 29.67 0.41 -1.92
C LEU A 182 30.01 1.49 -2.97
N ASN A 183 29.04 1.85 -3.81
CA ASN A 183 29.18 2.92 -4.79
C ASN A 183 28.79 4.30 -4.26
N SER A 184 28.36 4.40 -3.00
CA SER A 184 27.96 5.66 -2.38
C SER A 184 29.17 6.43 -1.84
N ASN A 185 29.06 7.76 -1.78
CA ASN A 185 30.02 8.67 -1.19
C ASN A 185 29.61 9.18 0.20
N PHE A 186 28.56 8.58 0.82
CA PHE A 186 28.02 8.99 2.11
C PHE A 186 28.09 7.90 3.18
N ALA A 187 28.36 6.64 2.83
CA ALA A 187 28.48 5.53 3.75
C ALA A 187 29.93 5.27 4.12
N LEU A 188 30.25 5.34 5.41
CA LEU A 188 31.57 5.09 5.96
C LEU A 188 31.70 3.64 6.41
N PHE A 189 32.65 2.90 5.87
CA PHE A 189 32.90 1.50 6.23
C PHE A 189 34.07 1.40 7.19
N LEU A 190 33.85 0.75 8.35
CA LEU A 190 34.82 0.58 9.43
C LEU A 190 35.02 -0.89 9.75
N ASP A 191 36.22 -1.21 10.22
CA ASP A 191 36.56 -2.51 10.81
C ASP A 191 36.32 -2.56 12.34
N ASP A 192 36.55 -3.69 12.96
CA ASP A 192 36.46 -3.90 14.41
C ASP A 192 37.43 -3.03 15.24
N LYS A 193 38.45 -2.44 14.63
CA LYS A 193 39.41 -1.54 15.26
C LYS A 193 39.07 -0.07 15.03
N LEU A 194 37.96 0.21 14.39
CA LEU A 194 37.54 1.55 13.97
C LEU A 194 38.51 2.20 12.95
N ASN A 195 39.16 1.39 12.10
CA ASN A 195 39.89 1.91 10.95
C ASN A 195 38.91 2.05 9.76
N VAL A 196 39.09 3.12 8.98
CA VAL A 196 38.34 3.29 7.73
C VAL A 196 38.87 2.33 6.68
N LEU A 197 37.96 1.56 6.07
CA LEU A 197 38.30 0.60 5.02
C LEU A 197 38.38 1.32 3.66
N ASP A 198 39.57 1.86 3.32
CA ASP A 198 39.79 2.68 2.12
C ASP A 198 39.51 1.93 0.80
N SER A 199 39.55 0.60 0.79
CA SER A 199 39.25 -0.22 -0.38
C SER A 199 37.80 -0.20 -0.80
N ILE A 200 36.88 0.11 0.14
CA ILE A 200 35.44 0.07 -0.08
C ILE A 200 34.74 1.37 0.29
N SER A 201 35.33 2.22 1.12
CA SER A 201 34.78 3.51 1.51
C SER A 201 35.17 4.58 0.48
N LYS A 202 34.19 5.21 -0.16
CA LYS A 202 34.37 6.28 -1.15
C LYS A 202 34.12 7.67 -0.57
N VAL A 203 34.05 7.78 0.74
CA VAL A 203 33.82 9.05 1.43
C VAL A 203 35.09 9.90 1.40
N ASP A 204 35.07 11.01 0.68
CA ASP A 204 36.13 12.02 0.77
C ASP A 204 35.73 13.11 1.77
N VAL A 205 36.36 13.08 2.94
CA VAL A 205 36.06 14.04 4.01
C VAL A 205 36.54 15.45 3.67
N GLN A 206 37.55 15.60 2.78
CA GLN A 206 38.06 16.91 2.34
C GLN A 206 37.09 17.59 1.37
N ASP A 207 36.55 16.85 0.41
CA ASP A 207 35.49 17.32 -0.51
C ASP A 207 34.23 17.71 0.27
N LEU A 208 33.88 16.93 1.27
CA LEU A 208 32.75 17.24 2.16
C LEU A 208 32.94 18.56 2.91
N ARG A 209 34.18 18.93 3.32
CA ARG A 209 34.48 20.19 3.98
C ARG A 209 34.41 21.42 3.05
N ALA A 210 34.80 21.25 1.78
CA ALA A 210 34.81 22.33 0.80
C ALA A 210 33.38 22.79 0.46
N ASP A 211 32.44 21.88 0.29
CA ASP A 211 31.04 22.20 0.01
C ASP A 211 30.30 22.81 1.22
N GLY A 212 30.70 22.47 2.45
CA GLY A 212 30.07 22.98 3.69
C GLY A 212 30.15 24.50 3.92
N LYS A 213 31.06 25.20 3.23
CA LYS A 213 31.19 26.66 3.33
C LYS A 213 30.10 27.44 2.58
N LYS A 214 29.30 26.79 1.70
CA LYS A 214 28.26 27.44 0.88
C LYS A 214 26.84 27.43 1.45
N MET A 215 26.56 26.70 2.51
CA MET A 215 25.21 26.58 3.07
C MET A 215 25.11 27.25 4.45
N ILE A 216 25.01 28.57 4.47
CA ILE A 216 24.51 29.29 5.65
C ILE A 216 22.97 29.17 5.58
N SER A 217 22.37 28.55 6.61
CA SER A 217 20.93 28.51 6.76
C SER A 217 20.40 29.94 6.86
N GLU A 218 19.58 30.36 5.90
CA GLU A 218 18.76 31.55 6.09
C GLU A 218 17.85 31.33 7.30
N SER A 219 18.01 32.16 8.32
CA SER A 219 17.13 32.19 9.46
C SER A 219 15.70 32.45 8.97
N LEU A 220 14.74 31.68 9.50
CA LEU A 220 13.33 31.98 9.35
C LEU A 220 13.07 33.38 9.92
N ASP A 221 12.48 34.26 9.12
CA ASP A 221 12.05 35.57 9.60
C ASP A 221 11.12 35.41 10.80
N ASP A 222 11.35 36.15 11.86
CA ASP A 222 10.49 36.21 13.05
C ASP A 222 9.09 36.67 12.63
N SER A 223 8.18 35.70 12.40
CA SER A 223 6.81 36.00 12.07
C SER A 223 6.13 36.57 13.32
N THR A 224 5.51 37.73 13.20
CA THR A 224 4.73 38.36 14.28
C THR A 224 3.47 37.59 14.65
N ASP A 225 3.07 36.59 13.86
CA ASP A 225 1.93 35.73 14.11
C ASP A 225 2.30 34.56 15.03
N VAL A 226 1.68 34.55 16.20
CA VAL A 226 1.94 33.63 17.31
C VAL A 226 1.77 32.14 16.90
N LEU A 227 0.83 31.83 16.03
CA LEU A 227 0.61 30.45 15.54
C LEU A 227 1.61 30.05 14.49
N LYS A 228 2.00 30.96 13.61
CA LYS A 228 2.99 30.68 12.56
C LYS A 228 4.35 30.32 13.14
N SER A 229 4.68 30.89 14.32
CA SER A 229 5.93 30.56 15.03
C SER A 229 6.07 29.08 15.44
N LEU A 230 4.99 28.30 15.40
CA LEU A 230 5.02 26.84 15.61
C LEU A 230 5.45 26.06 14.36
N GLY A 231 5.44 26.68 13.20
CA GLY A 231 5.93 26.09 11.94
C GLY A 231 7.47 26.02 11.94
N LYS A 232 8.03 24.94 11.42
CA LYS A 232 9.50 24.70 11.40
C LYS A 232 10.12 24.81 10.01
N THR A 233 9.34 24.81 8.94
CA THR A 233 9.84 24.89 7.56
C THR A 233 9.07 25.95 6.77
N LYS A 234 9.71 26.52 5.73
CA LYS A 234 9.07 27.52 4.86
C LYS A 234 7.81 26.95 4.18
N ASP A 235 7.87 25.71 3.69
CA ASP A 235 6.72 25.03 3.07
C ASP A 235 5.56 24.89 4.05
N GLN A 236 5.85 24.51 5.29
CA GLN A 236 4.84 24.36 6.33
C GLN A 236 4.16 25.69 6.67
N MET A 237 4.95 26.75 6.82
CA MET A 237 4.42 28.09 7.09
C MET A 237 3.55 28.61 5.95
N HIS A 238 3.97 28.42 4.70
CA HIS A 238 3.18 28.83 3.55
C HIS A 238 1.82 28.12 3.49
N ILE A 239 1.78 26.81 3.77
CA ILE A 239 0.52 26.07 3.84
C ILE A 239 -0.40 26.57 4.94
N ILE A 240 0.16 26.80 6.15
CA ILE A 240 -0.59 27.35 7.27
C ILE A 240 -1.18 28.72 6.90
N GLU A 241 -0.41 29.60 6.23
CA GLU A 241 -0.89 30.91 5.78
C GLU A 241 -2.05 30.81 4.80
N GLU A 242 -1.93 29.94 3.79
CA GLU A 242 -2.98 29.79 2.78
C GLU A 242 -4.28 29.23 3.38
N VAL A 243 -4.16 28.32 4.35
CA VAL A 243 -5.32 27.79 5.09
C VAL A 243 -5.94 28.91 5.96
N PHE A 244 -5.12 29.71 6.66
CA PHE A 244 -5.60 30.82 7.50
C PHE A 244 -6.37 31.82 6.66
N LYS A 245 -5.82 32.29 5.54
CA LYS A 245 -6.51 33.20 4.60
C LYS A 245 -7.87 32.67 4.18
N ALA A 246 -7.95 31.39 3.82
CA ALA A 246 -9.21 30.80 3.39
C ALA A 246 -10.25 30.69 4.53
N LEU A 247 -9.80 30.37 5.76
CA LEU A 247 -10.65 30.30 6.94
C LEU A 247 -11.18 31.68 7.36
N GLU A 248 -10.41 32.75 7.14
CA GLU A 248 -10.81 34.12 7.44
C GLU A 248 -11.82 34.65 6.43
N THR A 249 -11.58 34.46 5.13
CA THR A 249 -12.42 34.99 4.06
C THR A 249 -13.78 34.29 3.96
N ARG A 250 -13.85 32.99 4.17
CA ARG A 250 -15.06 32.14 4.13
C ARG A 250 -15.94 32.34 2.88
N GLU A 251 -15.38 32.85 1.80
CA GLU A 251 -16.13 33.28 0.61
C GLU A 251 -16.67 32.11 -0.22
N SER A 252 -16.03 30.94 -0.14
CA SER A 252 -16.41 29.77 -0.94
C SER A 252 -16.04 28.47 -0.27
N ARG A 253 -16.75 27.40 -0.64
CA ARG A 253 -16.38 26.04 -0.25
C ARG A 253 -14.98 25.73 -0.75
N THR A 254 -14.07 25.37 0.16
CA THR A 254 -12.65 25.14 -0.17
C THR A 254 -12.18 23.77 0.30
N ILE A 255 -11.47 23.07 -0.58
CA ILE A 255 -10.86 21.78 -0.31
C ILE A 255 -9.34 21.92 -0.50
N PHE A 256 -8.58 21.75 0.56
CA PHE A 256 -7.12 21.69 0.56
C PHE A 256 -6.65 20.24 0.49
N SER A 257 -5.71 19.94 -0.40
CA SER A 257 -4.99 18.67 -0.47
C SER A 257 -3.51 18.91 -0.21
N ILE A 258 -3.05 18.51 0.97
CA ILE A 258 -1.66 18.65 1.39
C ILE A 258 -0.96 17.32 1.15
N THR A 259 0.04 17.36 0.27
CA THR A 259 0.84 16.19 -0.08
C THR A 259 2.26 16.35 0.42
N ALA A 260 2.86 15.32 0.99
CA ALA A 260 4.24 15.36 1.45
C ALA A 260 4.81 13.96 1.68
N SER A 261 6.12 13.82 1.65
CA SER A 261 6.82 12.66 2.20
C SER A 261 6.68 12.60 3.72
N ARG A 262 7.11 11.52 4.35
CA ARG A 262 7.15 11.43 5.82
C ARG A 262 8.10 12.45 6.43
N GLY A 263 7.85 12.83 7.69
CA GLY A 263 8.71 13.75 8.43
C GLY A 263 8.69 15.21 7.96
N ARG A 264 7.70 15.61 7.15
CA ARG A 264 7.54 16.99 6.65
C ARG A 264 6.60 17.85 7.51
N GLY A 265 5.94 17.25 8.52
CA GLY A 265 5.10 18.01 9.47
C GLY A 265 3.65 18.22 9.06
N LYS A 266 3.07 17.36 8.20
CA LYS A 266 1.64 17.39 7.81
C LYS A 266 0.70 17.50 9.01
N SER A 267 0.77 16.52 9.91
CA SER A 267 -0.11 16.46 11.09
C SER A 267 0.07 17.65 12.04
N ALA A 268 1.26 18.24 12.08
CA ALA A 268 1.51 19.48 12.83
C ALA A 268 0.79 20.67 12.19
N ALA A 269 0.92 20.84 10.87
CA ALA A 269 0.22 21.90 10.15
C ALA A 269 -1.30 21.77 10.29
N LEU A 270 -1.84 20.54 10.23
CA LEU A 270 -3.27 20.29 10.50
C LEU A 270 -3.68 20.76 11.90
N GLY A 271 -2.91 20.40 12.94
CA GLY A 271 -3.18 20.78 14.32
C GLY A 271 -3.18 22.30 14.52
N ILE A 272 -2.20 23.00 13.95
CA ILE A 272 -2.10 24.48 13.99
C ILE A 272 -3.28 25.11 13.25
N SER A 273 -3.65 24.57 12.08
CA SER A 273 -4.80 25.08 11.31
C SER A 273 -6.12 24.91 12.06
N ILE A 274 -6.30 23.82 12.80
CA ILE A 274 -7.49 23.62 13.65
C ILE A 274 -7.50 24.65 14.80
N ALA A 275 -6.35 24.97 15.43
CA ALA A 275 -6.29 25.96 16.47
C ALA A 275 -6.75 27.35 15.98
N GLN A 276 -6.38 27.74 14.75
CA GLN A 276 -6.87 28.97 14.13
C GLN A 276 -8.36 28.91 13.81
N ALA A 277 -8.85 27.78 13.32
CA ALA A 277 -10.28 27.60 13.07
C ALA A 277 -11.12 27.79 14.33
N VAL A 278 -10.64 27.30 15.47
CA VAL A 278 -11.25 27.52 16.79
C VAL A 278 -11.23 29.00 17.15
N ASN A 279 -10.10 29.68 16.98
CA ASN A 279 -9.95 31.12 17.25
C ASN A 279 -10.92 31.98 16.42
N LEU A 280 -11.14 31.57 15.15
CA LEU A 280 -12.12 32.21 14.26
C LEU A 280 -13.59 31.83 14.56
N GLY A 281 -13.83 31.00 15.58
CA GLY A 281 -15.14 30.68 16.10
C GLY A 281 -15.91 29.57 15.35
N LEU A 282 -15.23 28.66 14.64
CA LEU A 282 -15.88 27.46 14.11
C LEU A 282 -16.36 26.58 15.27
N LEU A 283 -17.59 26.06 15.17
CA LEU A 283 -18.27 25.38 16.28
C LEU A 283 -18.02 23.87 16.26
N SER A 284 -17.98 23.27 15.08
CA SER A 284 -17.90 21.83 14.89
C SER A 284 -16.74 21.46 13.96
N ILE A 285 -15.75 20.74 14.50
CA ILE A 285 -14.57 20.32 13.75
C ILE A 285 -14.40 18.81 13.91
N TYR A 286 -14.38 18.08 12.79
CA TYR A 286 -14.12 16.65 12.79
C TYR A 286 -12.73 16.34 12.26
N ILE A 287 -12.04 15.40 12.93
CA ILE A 287 -10.73 14.90 12.53
C ILE A 287 -10.88 13.42 12.16
N ALA A 288 -10.74 13.09 10.89
CA ALA A 288 -10.81 11.74 10.39
C ALA A 288 -9.42 11.19 10.08
N SER A 289 -9.19 9.92 10.34
CA SER A 289 -7.98 9.18 9.94
C SER A 289 -8.28 7.68 9.95
N PRO A 290 -7.43 6.82 9.36
CA PRO A 290 -7.64 5.37 9.36
C PRO A 290 -7.82 4.76 10.74
N ALA A 291 -7.09 5.28 11.74
CA ALA A 291 -7.20 4.86 13.14
C ALA A 291 -7.01 6.05 14.10
N ILE A 292 -7.61 5.96 15.29
CA ILE A 292 -7.52 7.02 16.30
C ILE A 292 -6.07 7.24 16.78
N GLU A 293 -5.23 6.24 16.67
CA GLU A 293 -3.81 6.30 16.99
C GLU A 293 -3.07 7.35 16.14
N ASN A 294 -3.47 7.52 14.89
CA ASN A 294 -2.80 8.39 13.91
C ASN A 294 -3.00 9.87 14.23
N VAL A 295 -4.14 10.24 14.84
CA VAL A 295 -4.45 11.66 15.14
C VAL A 295 -3.76 12.22 16.39
N LYS A 296 -2.94 11.42 17.09
CA LYS A 296 -2.23 11.87 18.30
C LYS A 296 -1.43 13.15 18.05
N THR A 297 -0.68 13.20 16.96
CA THR A 297 0.17 14.37 16.62
C THR A 297 -0.69 15.59 16.28
N VAL A 298 -1.80 15.41 15.57
CA VAL A 298 -2.75 16.50 15.27
C VAL A 298 -3.27 17.13 16.55
N PHE A 299 -3.74 16.31 17.51
CA PHE A 299 -4.23 16.80 18.80
C PHE A 299 -3.14 17.48 19.64
N LEU A 300 -1.90 16.98 19.62
CA LEU A 300 -0.79 17.61 20.36
C LEU A 300 -0.49 19.03 19.83
N PHE A 301 -0.41 19.21 18.51
CA PHE A 301 -0.17 20.52 17.91
C PHE A 301 -1.39 21.44 18.01
N LEU A 302 -2.60 20.89 17.98
CA LEU A 302 -3.81 21.65 18.31
C LEU A 302 -3.75 22.22 19.72
N ILE A 303 -3.42 21.41 20.74
CA ILE A 303 -3.31 21.86 22.12
C ILE A 303 -2.21 22.91 22.25
N ALA A 304 -1.04 22.69 21.65
CA ALA A 304 0.06 23.66 21.66
C ALA A 304 -0.36 24.98 20.99
N GLY A 305 -1.14 24.93 19.90
CA GLY A 305 -1.70 26.12 19.26
C GLY A 305 -2.71 26.85 20.13
N LEU A 306 -3.61 26.14 20.81
CA LEU A 306 -4.58 26.72 21.75
C LEU A 306 -3.89 27.39 22.94
N GLU A 307 -2.87 26.74 23.51
CA GLU A 307 -2.08 27.30 24.62
C GLU A 307 -1.33 28.57 24.18
N ARG A 308 -0.79 28.60 22.95
CA ARG A 308 -0.18 29.82 22.39
C ARG A 308 -1.17 30.96 22.17
N LEU A 309 -2.42 30.64 21.86
CA LEU A 309 -3.53 31.60 21.74
C LEU A 309 -4.06 32.06 23.12
N GLY A 310 -3.51 31.54 24.22
CA GLY A 310 -3.88 31.92 25.60
C GLY A 310 -4.98 31.06 26.23
N TYR A 311 -5.47 30.03 25.54
CA TYR A 311 -6.45 29.11 26.14
C TYR A 311 -5.77 28.18 27.15
N LYS A 312 -6.41 28.00 28.33
CA LYS A 312 -5.89 27.17 29.42
C LYS A 312 -6.64 25.86 29.50
N LYS A 313 -5.86 24.77 29.49
CA LYS A 313 -6.38 23.41 29.67
C LYS A 313 -7.12 23.29 31.02
N TYR A 314 -8.27 22.60 31.01
CA TYR A 314 -9.22 22.43 32.13
C TYR A 314 -9.91 23.72 32.65
N VAL A 315 -9.58 24.88 32.12
CA VAL A 315 -10.29 26.13 32.37
C VAL A 315 -11.18 26.48 31.19
N ASP A 316 -10.57 26.59 30.00
CA ASP A 316 -11.27 26.97 28.77
C ASP A 316 -11.73 25.78 27.98
N PHE A 317 -11.03 24.65 28.04
CA PHE A 317 -11.35 23.40 27.36
C PHE A 317 -10.98 22.17 28.16
N LYS A 318 -11.72 21.07 27.94
CA LYS A 318 -11.43 19.73 28.48
C LYS A 318 -11.11 18.73 27.37
N ILE A 319 -10.27 17.75 27.69
CA ILE A 319 -9.89 16.66 26.79
C ILE A 319 -10.61 15.38 27.22
N ILE A 320 -11.34 14.76 26.33
CA ILE A 320 -12.00 13.48 26.52
C ILE A 320 -11.17 12.40 25.85
N TYR A 321 -10.95 11.30 26.56
CA TYR A 321 -10.13 10.20 26.12
C TYR A 321 -10.97 8.95 25.88
N GLN A 322 -10.62 8.21 24.83
CA GLN A 322 -11.11 6.85 24.61
C GLN A 322 -10.05 5.85 25.07
N PHE A 323 -10.49 4.77 25.73
CA PHE A 323 -9.62 3.68 26.16
C PHE A 323 -9.81 2.47 25.23
N ARG A 324 -8.68 1.89 24.76
CA ARG A 324 -8.64 0.62 24.04
C ARG A 324 -7.61 -0.28 24.71
N GLY A 325 -8.08 -1.29 25.43
CA GLY A 325 -7.22 -2.05 26.34
C GLY A 325 -6.54 -1.14 27.35
N ASN A 326 -5.23 -1.23 27.51
CA ASN A 326 -4.43 -0.40 28.45
C ASN A 326 -3.96 0.93 27.85
N LYS A 327 -4.32 1.26 26.60
CA LYS A 327 -3.91 2.49 25.92
C LYS A 327 -5.00 3.54 25.95
N ARG A 328 -4.60 4.81 26.17
CA ARG A 328 -5.46 5.98 26.24
C ARG A 328 -5.23 6.87 25.01
N PHE A 329 -6.30 7.20 24.28
CA PHE A 329 -6.27 8.03 23.06
C PHE A 329 -7.14 9.27 23.23
N MET A 330 -6.68 10.42 22.75
CA MET A 330 -7.48 11.64 22.72
C MET A 330 -8.58 11.48 21.67
N GLN A 331 -9.83 11.57 22.10
CA GLN A 331 -11.00 11.42 21.24
C GLN A 331 -11.64 12.75 20.92
N LYS A 332 -11.73 13.67 21.91
CA LYS A 332 -12.53 14.88 21.79
C LYS A 332 -11.95 16.00 22.65
N ILE A 333 -12.07 17.23 22.17
CA ILE A 333 -11.85 18.45 22.94
C ILE A 333 -13.16 19.23 22.93
N GLU A 334 -13.65 19.60 24.13
CA GLU A 334 -14.85 20.40 24.33
C GLU A 334 -14.49 21.69 25.05
N PHE A 335 -14.95 22.82 24.53
CA PHE A 335 -14.79 24.10 25.17
C PHE A 335 -15.81 24.29 26.29
N ILE A 336 -15.39 24.98 27.36
CA ILE A 336 -16.16 25.26 28.57
C ILE A 336 -16.53 26.75 28.51
N GLY A 337 -17.82 27.08 28.63
CA GLY A 337 -18.26 28.48 28.60
C GLY A 337 -19.13 28.85 27.40
N GLY A 338 -19.22 30.14 27.05
CA GLY A 338 -20.26 30.72 26.19
C GLY A 338 -20.33 30.25 24.74
N ARG A 339 -19.28 29.67 24.19
CA ARG A 339 -19.28 29.04 22.83
C ARG A 339 -19.07 27.56 22.96
N LYS A 340 -20.06 26.75 22.59
CA LYS A 340 -19.96 25.29 22.59
C LYS A 340 -19.18 24.79 21.35
N GLN A 341 -17.87 25.03 21.32
CA GLN A 341 -16.99 24.50 20.27
C GLN A 341 -16.59 23.07 20.60
N VAL A 342 -16.57 22.22 19.56
CA VAL A 342 -16.29 20.79 19.70
C VAL A 342 -15.34 20.36 18.60
N ILE A 343 -14.24 19.69 18.98
CA ILE A 343 -13.31 19.03 18.07
C ILE A 343 -13.31 17.56 18.43
N GLU A 344 -13.63 16.68 17.49
CA GLU A 344 -13.67 15.24 17.79
C GLU A 344 -13.12 14.37 16.66
N TYR A 345 -12.58 13.20 17.06
CA TYR A 345 -12.20 12.16 16.13
C TYR A 345 -13.46 11.53 15.54
N PHE A 346 -13.52 11.51 14.21
CA PHE A 346 -14.58 10.87 13.44
C PHE A 346 -14.05 9.60 12.74
N ASN A 347 -14.69 8.46 12.97
CA ASN A 347 -14.33 7.24 12.27
C ASN A 347 -14.84 7.30 10.82
N PRO A 348 -13.96 7.21 9.80
CA PRO A 348 -14.35 7.32 8.39
C PRO A 348 -15.38 6.29 7.92
N THR A 349 -15.52 5.16 8.61
CA THR A 349 -16.50 4.12 8.26
C THR A 349 -17.93 4.45 8.71
N ASN A 350 -18.09 5.47 9.54
CA ASN A 350 -19.40 5.92 10.02
C ASN A 350 -20.04 6.87 9.00
N GLU A 351 -21.36 6.88 8.95
CA GLU A 351 -22.12 7.87 8.16
C GLU A 351 -22.18 9.20 8.90
N LEU A 352 -21.96 10.29 8.16
CA LEU A 352 -22.11 11.65 8.68
C LEU A 352 -23.60 11.98 8.86
N LYS A 353 -24.02 12.15 10.09
CA LYS A 353 -25.38 12.61 10.40
C LYS A 353 -25.55 14.13 10.19
N TYR A 354 -24.48 14.87 10.46
CA TYR A 354 -24.40 16.33 10.31
C TYR A 354 -23.04 16.69 9.73
N TYR A 355 -23.00 17.72 8.87
CA TYR A 355 -21.74 18.22 8.33
C TYR A 355 -21.07 19.16 9.34
N PRO A 356 -19.79 18.96 9.68
CA PRO A 356 -19.04 19.87 10.50
C PRO A 356 -18.71 21.17 9.72
N ASP A 357 -18.34 22.23 10.44
CA ASP A 357 -17.85 23.47 9.83
C ASP A 357 -16.50 23.23 9.12
N LEU A 358 -15.65 22.37 9.72
CA LEU A 358 -14.36 21.96 9.18
C LEU A 358 -14.17 20.45 9.30
N MET A 359 -13.85 19.81 8.20
CA MET A 359 -13.40 18.42 8.15
C MET A 359 -11.89 18.37 7.92
N VAL A 360 -11.16 17.73 8.79
CA VAL A 360 -9.72 17.49 8.67
C VAL A 360 -9.47 16.00 8.51
N ILE A 361 -8.76 15.60 7.45
CA ILE A 361 -8.50 14.19 7.13
C ILE A 361 -6.98 13.97 7.11
N ASP A 362 -6.46 13.27 8.11
CA ASP A 362 -5.04 12.90 8.14
C ASP A 362 -4.84 11.48 7.58
N GLU A 363 -3.74 11.28 6.87
CA GLU A 363 -3.42 10.05 6.10
C GLU A 363 -4.58 9.63 5.17
N ALA A 364 -5.13 10.57 4.41
CA ALA A 364 -6.30 10.37 3.56
C ALA A 364 -6.13 9.21 2.56
N ALA A 365 -4.92 8.97 2.06
CA ALA A 365 -4.65 7.87 1.13
C ALA A 365 -4.78 6.46 1.73
N ALA A 366 -4.77 6.35 3.05
CA ALA A 366 -4.99 5.09 3.74
C ALA A 366 -6.48 4.84 4.08
N ILE A 367 -7.36 5.78 3.75
CA ILE A 367 -8.82 5.63 3.88
C ILE A 367 -9.38 5.23 2.51
N PRO A 368 -10.22 4.19 2.40
CA PRO A 368 -10.85 3.81 1.13
C PRO A 368 -11.63 4.95 0.48
N LEU A 369 -11.53 5.06 -0.85
CA LEU A 369 -12.12 6.15 -1.62
C LEU A 369 -13.64 6.28 -1.42
N THR A 370 -14.32 5.15 -1.25
CA THR A 370 -15.76 5.09 -0.97
C THR A 370 -16.18 5.85 0.29
N TYR A 371 -15.32 5.88 1.32
CA TYR A 371 -15.58 6.63 2.54
C TYR A 371 -15.16 8.10 2.41
N ILE A 372 -14.03 8.39 1.76
CA ILE A 372 -13.57 9.77 1.57
C ILE A 372 -14.58 10.60 0.79
N THR A 373 -15.17 10.06 -0.26
CA THR A 373 -16.17 10.77 -1.04
C THR A 373 -17.34 11.28 -0.19
N GLY A 374 -17.70 10.55 0.88
CA GLY A 374 -18.70 10.98 1.86
C GLY A 374 -18.20 12.07 2.83
N LEU A 375 -16.89 12.22 3.01
CA LEU A 375 -16.29 13.16 3.96
C LEU A 375 -15.96 14.54 3.35
N ILE A 376 -15.95 14.69 2.05
CA ILE A 376 -15.55 15.94 1.36
C ILE A 376 -16.68 16.92 1.10
N PHE A 377 -17.88 16.69 1.66
CA PHE A 377 -19.04 17.59 1.49
C PHE A 377 -19.05 18.85 2.36
N PRO A 378 -18.39 18.95 3.54
CA PRO A 378 -18.35 20.18 4.32
C PRO A 378 -17.80 21.39 3.56
N ASN A 379 -18.09 22.60 4.04
CA ASN A 379 -17.64 23.83 3.40
C ASN A 379 -16.11 23.98 3.40
N PHE A 380 -15.45 23.53 4.48
CA PHE A 380 -14.01 23.48 4.56
C PHE A 380 -13.53 22.07 4.77
N VAL A 381 -12.61 21.62 3.92
CA VAL A 381 -11.97 20.32 4.02
C VAL A 381 -10.46 20.49 3.89
N ILE A 382 -9.70 19.93 4.81
CA ILE A 382 -8.23 19.87 4.75
C ILE A 382 -7.83 18.41 4.77
N MET A 383 -7.26 17.92 3.66
CA MET A 383 -6.77 16.56 3.56
C MET A 383 -5.24 16.54 3.56
N ALA A 384 -4.63 15.66 4.34
CA ALA A 384 -3.21 15.41 4.30
C ALA A 384 -2.92 13.97 3.86
N THR A 385 -1.94 13.81 2.97
CA THR A 385 -1.59 12.52 2.38
C THR A 385 -0.08 12.35 2.30
N THR A 386 0.41 11.17 2.67
CA THR A 386 1.80 10.77 2.44
C THR A 386 1.94 10.22 1.01
N ILE A 387 2.80 10.84 0.17
CA ILE A 387 3.00 10.41 -1.22
C ILE A 387 4.08 9.34 -1.31
N ASN A 388 5.24 9.57 -0.70
CA ASN A 388 6.40 8.71 -0.75
C ASN A 388 6.57 8.06 0.62
N GLY A 389 6.02 6.88 0.81
CA GLY A 389 6.12 6.15 2.06
C GLY A 389 6.16 4.64 1.82
N TYR A 390 6.71 3.92 2.78
CA TYR A 390 6.80 2.46 2.74
C TYR A 390 5.43 1.76 2.91
N GLU A 391 4.37 2.48 3.24
CA GLU A 391 3.01 1.94 3.34
C GLU A 391 2.39 1.67 1.96
N GLY A 392 2.96 2.25 0.91
CA GLY A 392 2.64 1.94 -0.47
C GLY A 392 1.24 2.35 -0.96
N THR A 393 0.42 2.96 -0.09
CA THR A 393 -0.99 3.24 -0.37
C THR A 393 -1.24 4.63 -0.98
N GLY A 394 -0.28 5.57 -0.83
CA GLY A 394 -0.57 6.99 -1.01
C GLY A 394 -0.69 7.48 -2.44
N ARG A 395 0.11 6.98 -3.37
CA ARG A 395 0.31 7.67 -4.65
C ARG A 395 -0.79 7.45 -5.67
N ALA A 396 -1.17 6.21 -5.93
CA ALA A 396 -2.24 5.90 -6.90
C ALA A 396 -3.59 6.49 -6.47
N PHE A 397 -3.85 6.45 -5.16
CA PHE A 397 -5.04 7.04 -4.56
C PHE A 397 -5.05 8.57 -4.68
N SER A 398 -3.96 9.21 -4.25
CA SER A 398 -3.83 10.67 -4.26
C SER A 398 -3.97 11.23 -5.68
N VAL A 399 -3.38 10.59 -6.69
CA VAL A 399 -3.50 11.01 -8.08
C VAL A 399 -4.95 10.93 -8.56
N LYS A 400 -5.65 9.81 -8.34
CA LYS A 400 -7.06 9.62 -8.77
C LYS A 400 -8.00 10.59 -8.07
N LEU A 401 -7.85 10.78 -6.76
CA LEU A 401 -8.68 11.70 -6.00
C LEU A 401 -8.43 13.15 -6.42
N SER A 402 -7.15 13.56 -6.55
CA SER A 402 -6.77 14.90 -6.99
C SER A 402 -7.29 15.19 -8.39
N GLU A 403 -7.20 14.24 -9.34
CA GLU A 403 -7.76 14.40 -10.68
C GLU A 403 -9.28 14.59 -10.66
N THR A 404 -9.99 13.78 -9.86
CA THR A 404 -11.46 13.87 -9.73
C THR A 404 -11.88 15.21 -9.14
N LEU A 405 -11.20 15.67 -8.08
CA LEU A 405 -11.48 16.94 -7.43
C LEU A 405 -11.12 18.14 -8.33
N ARG A 406 -10.01 18.05 -9.07
CA ARG A 406 -9.59 19.09 -10.01
C ARG A 406 -10.60 19.24 -11.17
N LYS A 407 -11.04 18.13 -11.74
CA LYS A 407 -12.10 18.12 -12.77
C LYS A 407 -13.41 18.66 -12.21
N GLY A 408 -13.86 18.18 -11.06
CA GLY A 408 -15.08 18.64 -10.40
C GLY A 408 -15.05 20.14 -10.08
N SER A 409 -13.93 20.67 -9.61
CA SER A 409 -13.76 22.11 -9.37
C SER A 409 -13.83 22.92 -10.67
N ALA A 410 -13.19 22.44 -11.75
CA ALA A 410 -13.18 23.14 -13.04
C ALA A 410 -14.52 23.10 -13.77
N GLU A 411 -15.27 21.98 -13.66
CA GLU A 411 -16.54 21.79 -14.35
C GLU A 411 -17.73 22.45 -13.66
N THR A 412 -17.75 22.43 -12.31
CA THR A 412 -18.93 22.85 -11.55
C THR A 412 -18.83 24.24 -10.93
N ASN A 413 -17.62 24.78 -10.76
CA ASN A 413 -17.33 26.01 -9.99
C ASN A 413 -17.98 26.01 -8.59
N SER A 414 -18.36 24.85 -8.06
CA SER A 414 -19.06 24.72 -6.79
C SER A 414 -18.14 24.74 -5.57
N PHE A 415 -16.85 24.57 -5.79
CA PHE A 415 -15.82 24.62 -4.74
C PHE A 415 -14.45 24.97 -5.33
N ILE A 416 -13.56 25.49 -4.48
CA ILE A 416 -12.15 25.76 -4.83
C ILE A 416 -11.31 24.57 -4.38
N TYR A 417 -10.54 23.97 -5.29
CA TYR A 417 -9.57 22.92 -4.98
C TYR A 417 -8.15 23.48 -5.00
N LYS A 418 -7.45 23.40 -3.86
CA LYS A 418 -6.06 23.83 -3.72
C LYS A 418 -5.17 22.64 -3.38
N GLU A 419 -4.17 22.38 -4.21
CA GLU A 419 -3.17 21.32 -4.00
C GLU A 419 -1.84 21.95 -3.59
N MET A 420 -1.28 21.48 -2.48
CA MET A 420 -0.07 22.00 -1.89
C MET A 420 0.88 20.86 -1.51
N THR A 421 2.19 21.07 -1.65
CA THR A 421 3.21 20.03 -1.40
C THR A 421 4.28 20.54 -0.43
N MET A 422 4.58 19.75 0.61
CA MET A 422 5.71 19.97 1.50
C MET A 422 6.90 19.13 1.07
N LYS A 423 8.01 19.77 0.75
CA LYS A 423 9.26 19.13 0.34
C LYS A 423 10.31 19.13 1.44
N GLU A 424 10.38 20.19 2.24
CA GLU A 424 11.39 20.36 3.27
C GLU A 424 11.21 19.40 4.45
N SER A 425 12.27 18.68 4.82
CA SER A 425 12.27 17.81 6.00
C SER A 425 12.42 18.63 7.29
N ILE A 426 11.67 18.26 8.32
CA ILE A 426 11.85 18.80 9.67
C ILE A 426 13.02 18.14 10.39
N ARG A 427 13.32 16.89 10.07
CA ARG A 427 14.29 16.08 10.82
C ARG A 427 15.73 16.29 10.41
N TYR A 428 15.99 16.56 9.12
CA TYR A 428 17.34 16.68 8.55
C TYR A 428 17.37 17.74 7.44
N GLY A 429 18.58 18.16 7.07
CA GLY A 429 18.79 19.21 6.05
C GLY A 429 18.34 18.81 4.66
N GLN A 430 18.23 19.79 3.78
CA GLN A 430 17.90 19.58 2.37
C GLN A 430 19.00 18.74 1.68
N ASN A 431 18.57 17.92 0.70
CA ASN A 431 19.47 17.05 -0.07
C ASN A 431 20.26 16.04 0.77
N ASP A 432 19.70 15.56 1.88
CA ASP A 432 20.32 14.52 2.70
C ASP A 432 20.66 13.28 1.84
N PRO A 433 21.95 12.87 1.78
CA PRO A 433 22.40 11.79 0.90
C PRO A 433 21.77 10.43 1.24
N VAL A 434 21.47 10.20 2.52
CA VAL A 434 20.84 8.96 2.99
C VAL A 434 19.40 8.89 2.51
N GLU A 435 18.66 10.01 2.51
CA GLU A 435 17.30 10.06 1.97
C GLU A 435 17.28 9.76 0.47
N ASN A 436 18.14 10.45 -0.28
CA ASN A 436 18.23 10.27 -1.74
C ASN A 436 18.60 8.83 -2.12
N TRP A 437 19.51 8.23 -1.36
CA TRP A 437 19.87 6.82 -1.53
C TRP A 437 18.72 5.89 -1.21
N LEU A 438 18.04 6.08 -0.07
CA LEU A 438 16.93 5.27 0.39
C LEU A 438 15.79 5.27 -0.64
N TYR A 439 15.43 6.45 -1.14
CA TYR A 439 14.36 6.61 -2.13
C TYR A 439 14.71 5.92 -3.45
N ARG A 440 15.95 6.04 -3.91
CA ARG A 440 16.42 5.37 -5.13
C ARG A 440 16.48 3.84 -4.98
N VAL A 441 17.02 3.33 -3.88
CA VAL A 441 17.17 1.89 -3.65
C VAL A 441 15.84 1.19 -3.45
N LEU A 442 14.91 1.82 -2.73
CA LEU A 442 13.59 1.28 -2.46
C LEU A 442 12.53 1.69 -3.49
N LEU A 443 12.91 2.47 -4.51
CA LEU A 443 12.01 2.99 -5.56
C LEU A 443 10.81 3.77 -5.00
N LEU A 444 11.04 4.56 -3.95
CA LEU A 444 9.98 5.31 -3.27
C LEU A 444 9.60 6.59 -4.02
N ASP A 445 10.51 7.19 -4.78
CA ASP A 445 10.30 8.40 -5.58
C ASP A 445 10.41 8.11 -7.08
N THR A 446 9.57 7.19 -7.57
CA THR A 446 9.49 6.90 -9.00
C THR A 446 8.44 7.78 -9.66
N SER A 447 8.71 8.29 -10.85
CA SER A 447 7.72 8.98 -11.67
C SER A 447 7.50 8.21 -12.97
N VAL A 448 6.25 8.18 -13.42
CA VAL A 448 5.92 7.58 -14.71
C VAL A 448 6.52 8.46 -15.81
N PRO A 449 7.41 7.94 -16.68
CA PRO A 449 8.06 8.72 -17.72
C PRO A 449 7.03 9.07 -18.80
N LYS A 450 7.17 10.25 -19.39
CA LYS A 450 6.40 10.59 -20.60
C LYS A 450 6.88 9.76 -21.79
N ILE A 451 5.94 9.19 -22.52
CA ILE A 451 6.20 8.48 -23.77
C ILE A 451 5.84 9.41 -24.94
N GLY A 452 6.77 9.62 -25.84
CA GLY A 452 6.51 10.40 -27.07
C GLY A 452 5.72 9.53 -28.06
N GLY A 453 4.49 9.94 -28.39
CA GLY A 453 3.64 9.24 -29.34
C GLY A 453 2.76 8.16 -28.73
N CYS A 454 1.83 7.62 -29.52
CA CYS A 454 0.90 6.56 -29.13
C CYS A 454 0.96 5.44 -30.19
N PRO A 455 1.90 4.49 -30.06
CA PRO A 455 2.02 3.39 -31.01
C PRO A 455 0.79 2.48 -30.94
N SER A 456 0.36 1.88 -32.04
CA SER A 456 -0.73 0.89 -31.99
C SER A 456 -0.37 -0.28 -31.07
N PRO A 457 -1.32 -0.80 -30.27
CA PRO A 457 -1.07 -1.99 -29.44
C PRO A 457 -0.52 -3.19 -30.23
N SER A 458 -0.86 -3.31 -31.52
CA SER A 458 -0.37 -4.37 -32.42
C SER A 458 1.10 -4.20 -32.82
N GLU A 459 1.67 -2.99 -32.73
CA GLU A 459 3.07 -2.71 -33.05
C GLU A 459 3.99 -2.96 -31.85
N CYS A 460 3.41 -3.01 -30.63
CA CYS A 460 4.16 -3.22 -29.40
C CYS A 460 4.52 -4.70 -29.22
N LYS A 461 5.71 -4.96 -28.68
CA LYS A 461 6.20 -6.33 -28.43
C LYS A 461 6.30 -6.62 -26.95
N LEU A 462 5.92 -7.85 -26.58
CA LEU A 462 6.07 -8.34 -25.22
C LEU A 462 7.40 -9.07 -25.08
N PHE A 463 8.20 -8.66 -24.11
CA PHE A 463 9.48 -9.27 -23.77
C PHE A 463 9.45 -9.86 -22.35
N TYR A 464 10.23 -10.94 -22.18
CA TYR A 464 10.60 -11.40 -20.84
C TYR A 464 11.74 -10.54 -20.31
N VAL A 465 11.66 -10.13 -19.05
CA VAL A 465 12.66 -9.27 -18.38
C VAL A 465 13.54 -10.11 -17.48
N ASP A 466 14.83 -10.17 -17.77
CA ASP A 466 15.79 -10.92 -16.95
C ASP A 466 16.05 -10.22 -15.61
N LYS A 467 15.58 -10.80 -14.53
CA LYS A 467 15.75 -10.27 -13.18
C LYS A 467 17.22 -10.17 -12.75
N SER A 468 18.09 -11.07 -13.23
CA SER A 468 19.53 -11.03 -12.87
C SER A 468 20.22 -9.79 -13.45
N VAL A 469 19.80 -9.37 -14.65
CA VAL A 469 20.27 -8.14 -15.29
C VAL A 469 19.54 -6.92 -14.73
N LEU A 470 18.22 -7.02 -14.55
CA LEU A 470 17.37 -5.95 -14.02
C LEU A 470 17.85 -5.45 -12.63
N PHE A 471 18.20 -6.38 -11.73
CA PHE A 471 18.70 -6.09 -10.38
C PHE A 471 20.24 -6.04 -10.30
N SER A 472 20.94 -5.90 -11.42
CA SER A 472 22.41 -5.80 -11.45
C SER A 472 22.98 -4.53 -10.84
N GLY A 473 22.18 -3.47 -10.66
CA GLY A 473 22.64 -2.15 -10.22
C GLY A 473 23.37 -1.33 -11.30
N LYS A 474 23.34 -1.77 -12.56
CA LYS A 474 23.92 -1.00 -13.68
C LYS A 474 22.97 0.13 -14.08
N PRO A 475 23.45 1.33 -14.48
CA PRO A 475 22.59 2.49 -14.79
C PRO A 475 21.46 2.23 -15.79
N PRO A 476 21.66 1.51 -16.91
CA PRO A 476 20.56 1.20 -17.83
C PRO A 476 19.48 0.30 -17.20
N ALA A 477 19.89 -0.70 -16.40
CA ALA A 477 18.97 -1.61 -15.70
C ALA A 477 18.20 -0.87 -14.61
N GLU A 478 18.85 0.01 -13.84
CA GLU A 478 18.19 0.86 -12.83
C GLU A 478 17.14 1.79 -13.46
N LYS A 479 17.44 2.39 -14.62
CA LYS A 479 16.48 3.22 -15.35
C LYS A 479 15.26 2.41 -15.78
N PHE A 480 15.46 1.24 -16.38
CA PHE A 480 14.38 0.35 -16.80
C PHE A 480 13.55 -0.16 -15.61
N LEU A 481 14.22 -0.56 -14.51
CA LEU A 481 13.56 -0.97 -13.27
C LEU A 481 12.67 0.15 -12.71
N ASN A 482 13.17 1.38 -12.70
CA ASN A 482 12.43 2.55 -12.24
C ASN A 482 11.19 2.81 -13.11
N GLU A 483 11.34 2.82 -14.44
CA GLU A 483 10.24 2.99 -15.39
C GLU A 483 9.18 1.91 -15.22
N MET A 484 9.58 0.64 -15.19
CA MET A 484 8.69 -0.50 -15.02
C MET A 484 7.96 -0.46 -13.67
N PHE A 485 8.71 -0.23 -12.58
CA PHE A 485 8.14 -0.23 -11.23
C PHE A 485 7.21 0.97 -10.99
N SER A 486 7.47 2.10 -11.65
CA SER A 486 6.60 3.28 -11.59
C SER A 486 5.18 2.99 -12.09
N LEU A 487 5.03 2.10 -13.09
CA LEU A 487 3.72 1.64 -13.56
C LEU A 487 2.99 0.82 -12.48
N PHE A 488 3.70 -0.08 -11.79
CA PHE A 488 3.10 -0.84 -10.69
C PHE A 488 2.62 0.09 -9.57
N ILE A 489 3.40 1.09 -9.19
CA ILE A 489 3.03 2.07 -8.16
C ILE A 489 1.83 2.92 -8.60
N SER A 490 1.74 3.31 -9.86
CA SER A 490 0.64 4.14 -10.37
C SER A 490 -0.69 3.39 -10.49
N SER A 491 -0.66 2.09 -10.68
CA SER A 491 -1.83 1.27 -10.99
C SER A 491 -2.38 0.48 -9.80
N HIS A 492 -1.51 0.10 -8.86
CA HIS A 492 -1.89 -0.72 -7.71
C HIS A 492 -1.93 0.11 -6.43
N TYR A 493 -2.97 -0.07 -5.64
CA TYR A 493 -3.22 0.68 -4.41
C TYR A 493 -2.22 0.38 -3.29
N ARG A 494 -1.56 -0.78 -3.29
CA ARG A 494 -0.56 -1.17 -2.28
C ARG A 494 0.71 -1.66 -2.95
N ASN A 495 1.81 -0.96 -2.68
CA ASN A 495 3.14 -1.32 -3.15
C ASN A 495 4.11 -1.14 -1.98
N SER A 496 4.45 -2.25 -1.34
CA SER A 496 5.39 -2.29 -0.23
C SER A 496 6.82 -2.43 -0.76
N PRO A 497 7.85 -1.81 -0.16
CA PRO A 497 9.24 -2.12 -0.48
C PRO A 497 9.60 -3.60 -0.37
N ASN A 498 8.95 -4.37 0.50
CA ASN A 498 9.13 -5.83 0.58
C ASN A 498 8.73 -6.54 -0.71
N ASP A 499 7.76 -6.01 -1.47
CA ASP A 499 7.35 -6.57 -2.76
C ASP A 499 8.48 -6.50 -3.79
N LEU A 500 9.35 -5.48 -3.69
CA LEU A 500 10.54 -5.35 -4.53
C LEU A 500 11.53 -6.50 -4.27
N GLN A 501 11.74 -6.87 -3.00
CA GLN A 501 12.60 -8.00 -2.65
C GLN A 501 12.01 -9.33 -3.10
N ILE A 502 10.69 -9.53 -2.90
CA ILE A 502 10.00 -10.74 -3.38
C ILE A 502 10.13 -10.86 -4.90
N LEU A 503 9.92 -9.76 -5.63
CA LEU A 503 10.09 -9.73 -7.08
C LEU A 503 11.52 -10.08 -7.52
N ALA A 504 12.51 -9.54 -6.84
CA ALA A 504 13.92 -9.76 -7.16
C ALA A 504 14.35 -11.21 -6.89
N ASP A 505 13.99 -11.74 -5.71
CA ASP A 505 14.64 -12.91 -5.13
C ASP A 505 13.85 -14.21 -5.34
N SER A 506 12.51 -14.14 -5.52
CA SER A 506 11.70 -15.35 -5.73
C SER A 506 11.86 -15.92 -7.15
N PRO A 507 12.22 -17.19 -7.31
CA PRO A 507 12.33 -17.83 -8.62
C PRO A 507 10.96 -18.12 -9.27
N ARG A 508 9.87 -18.06 -8.47
CA ARG A 508 8.50 -18.27 -8.97
C ARG A 508 7.88 -17.00 -9.55
N HIS A 509 8.41 -15.82 -9.21
CA HIS A 509 7.94 -14.55 -9.74
C HIS A 509 8.70 -14.18 -10.99
N GLU A 510 8.00 -13.89 -12.07
CA GLU A 510 8.58 -13.50 -13.35
C GLU A 510 7.95 -12.21 -13.87
N VAL A 511 8.70 -11.49 -14.70
CA VAL A 511 8.34 -10.17 -15.19
C VAL A 511 8.36 -10.12 -16.70
N PHE A 512 7.32 -9.46 -17.26
CA PHE A 512 7.22 -9.17 -18.68
C PHE A 512 6.94 -7.71 -18.88
N ALA A 513 7.43 -7.14 -19.97
CA ALA A 513 7.19 -5.76 -20.36
C ALA A 513 6.73 -5.67 -21.81
N LEU A 514 5.59 -5.02 -22.03
CA LEU A 514 5.16 -4.58 -23.35
C LEU A 514 5.82 -3.23 -23.60
N VAL A 515 6.62 -3.15 -24.66
CA VAL A 515 7.43 -1.98 -24.95
C VAL A 515 7.07 -1.37 -26.30
N THR A 516 7.41 -0.07 -26.45
CA THR A 516 7.26 0.64 -27.74
C THR A 516 8.16 0.04 -28.80
N PRO A 517 7.76 0.13 -30.09
CA PRO A 517 8.70 -0.13 -31.18
C PRO A 517 9.95 0.75 -31.02
N THR A 518 11.13 0.17 -31.22
CA THR A 518 12.38 0.93 -31.26
C THR A 518 12.61 1.39 -32.70
N GLU A 519 12.91 2.69 -32.87
CA GLU A 519 13.47 3.19 -34.13
C GLU A 519 14.84 2.53 -34.37
N ASP A 520 15.17 2.28 -35.61
CA ASP A 520 16.23 1.37 -36.14
C ASP A 520 17.68 1.55 -35.62
N ASN A 521 17.95 2.43 -34.68
CA ASN A 521 19.32 2.74 -34.23
C ASN A 521 19.81 1.90 -33.04
N GLY A 522 19.00 1.03 -32.44
CA GLY A 522 19.41 -0.01 -31.45
C GLY A 522 20.15 0.50 -30.18
N LYS A 523 20.26 1.81 -29.98
CA LYS A 523 21.02 2.43 -28.88
C LYS A 523 20.16 2.78 -27.66
N ASP A 524 18.87 2.98 -27.84
CA ASP A 524 17.98 3.38 -26.75
C ASP A 524 17.19 2.19 -26.20
N ILE A 525 17.06 2.17 -24.86
CA ILE A 525 16.20 1.21 -24.19
C ILE A 525 14.74 1.55 -24.52
N PRO A 526 13.93 0.58 -25.02
CA PRO A 526 12.56 0.85 -25.39
C PRO A 526 11.72 1.25 -24.17
N LYS A 527 10.72 2.13 -24.37
CA LYS A 527 9.84 2.58 -23.30
C LYS A 527 8.81 1.54 -22.92
N VAL A 528 8.55 1.41 -21.61
CA VAL A 528 7.60 0.43 -21.09
C VAL A 528 6.19 1.02 -21.09
N ILE A 529 5.27 0.41 -21.86
CA ILE A 529 3.85 0.78 -21.90
C ILE A 529 3.02 -0.03 -20.90
N CYS A 530 3.31 -1.33 -20.79
CA CYS A 530 2.62 -2.20 -19.85
C CYS A 530 3.62 -3.15 -19.17
N SER A 531 3.52 -3.26 -17.86
CA SER A 531 4.30 -4.20 -17.05
C SER A 531 3.41 -5.29 -16.50
N LEU A 532 3.88 -6.53 -16.56
CA LEU A 532 3.23 -7.72 -16.02
C LEU A 532 4.15 -8.40 -15.03
N GLN A 533 3.63 -8.73 -13.85
CA GLN A 533 4.27 -9.62 -12.88
C GLN A 533 3.41 -10.85 -12.72
N ILE A 534 3.98 -12.02 -12.93
CA ILE A 534 3.32 -13.29 -12.71
C ILE A 534 3.99 -14.08 -11.59
N SER A 535 3.27 -15.04 -11.03
CA SER A 535 3.79 -16.03 -10.08
C SER A 535 3.30 -17.41 -10.46
N PHE A 536 4.20 -18.37 -10.49
CA PHE A 536 3.84 -19.78 -10.64
C PHE A 536 3.32 -20.33 -9.32
N GLU A 537 2.14 -20.95 -9.34
CA GLU A 537 1.46 -21.49 -8.15
C GLU A 537 0.99 -22.92 -8.36
N GLY A 538 0.94 -23.71 -7.28
CA GLY A 538 0.52 -25.11 -7.31
C GLY A 538 1.64 -26.10 -7.06
N ARG A 539 1.38 -27.41 -7.33
CA ARG A 539 2.26 -28.54 -6.98
C ARG A 539 2.64 -28.55 -5.50
N CYS A 540 1.66 -28.24 -4.62
CA CYS A 540 1.89 -28.02 -3.20
C CYS A 540 2.35 -29.28 -2.46
N ALA A 541 1.94 -30.46 -2.88
CA ALA A 541 2.34 -31.73 -2.28
C ALA A 541 3.87 -31.97 -2.32
N ARG A 542 4.58 -31.34 -3.29
CA ARG A 542 6.03 -31.49 -3.45
C ARG A 542 6.84 -30.49 -2.59
N THR A 543 6.22 -29.41 -2.14
CA THR A 543 6.94 -28.27 -1.50
C THR A 543 6.78 -28.20 0.00
N GLY A 544 5.83 -28.93 0.61
CA GLY A 544 5.54 -28.89 2.06
C GLY A 544 4.98 -27.54 2.56
N HIS A 545 4.92 -26.51 1.72
CA HIS A 545 4.38 -25.18 2.04
C HIS A 545 3.03 -24.98 1.35
N LEU A 546 1.93 -25.37 2.02
CA LEU A 546 0.60 -25.38 1.42
C LEU A 546 0.07 -23.97 1.10
N ARG A 547 0.30 -22.98 1.96
CA ARG A 547 -0.33 -21.65 1.86
C ARG A 547 0.58 -20.57 1.28
N GLU A 548 1.84 -20.54 1.66
CA GLU A 548 2.75 -19.47 1.26
C GLU A 548 3.14 -19.60 -0.21
N GLY A 549 2.90 -18.54 -1.01
CA GLY A 549 3.17 -18.52 -2.45
C GLY A 549 2.18 -19.28 -3.33
N ASN A 550 1.06 -19.76 -2.79
CA ASN A 550 0.04 -20.54 -3.52
C ASN A 550 -1.38 -20.01 -3.23
N LEU A 551 -1.62 -18.73 -3.46
CA LEU A 551 -2.87 -18.06 -3.09
C LEU A 551 -4.11 -18.67 -3.76
N ILE A 552 -4.09 -18.81 -5.09
CA ILE A 552 -5.24 -19.29 -5.85
C ILE A 552 -5.52 -20.76 -5.55
N PRO A 553 -4.53 -21.68 -5.64
CA PRO A 553 -4.77 -23.08 -5.31
C PRO A 553 -5.29 -23.28 -3.90
N TRP A 554 -4.72 -22.58 -2.93
CA TRP A 554 -5.15 -22.66 -1.52
C TRP A 554 -6.61 -22.25 -1.35
N VAL A 555 -6.97 -21.03 -1.81
CA VAL A 555 -8.33 -20.51 -1.64
C VAL A 555 -9.36 -21.39 -2.32
N LEU A 556 -9.08 -21.87 -3.54
CA LEU A 556 -10.04 -22.68 -4.29
C LEU A 556 -10.19 -24.08 -3.70
N SER A 557 -9.10 -24.69 -3.21
CA SER A 557 -9.21 -25.98 -2.55
C SER A 557 -10.08 -25.92 -1.29
N GLU A 558 -10.01 -24.83 -0.53
CA GLU A 558 -10.89 -24.61 0.64
C GLU A 558 -12.32 -24.26 0.21
N GLU A 559 -12.49 -23.37 -0.74
CA GLU A 559 -13.79 -22.83 -1.14
C GLU A 559 -14.67 -23.87 -1.87
N HIS A 560 -14.05 -24.76 -2.65
CA HIS A 560 -14.74 -25.81 -3.39
C HIS A 560 -14.59 -27.21 -2.76
N LEU A 561 -13.87 -27.32 -1.64
CA LEU A 561 -13.57 -28.59 -0.97
C LEU A 561 -12.90 -29.62 -1.89
N ASP A 562 -11.99 -29.13 -2.75
CA ASP A 562 -11.23 -29.91 -3.71
C ASP A 562 -9.71 -29.83 -3.46
N PRO A 563 -9.16 -30.69 -2.58
CA PRO A 563 -7.73 -30.71 -2.31
C PRO A 563 -6.87 -31.03 -3.53
N SER A 564 -7.42 -31.70 -4.54
CA SER A 564 -6.66 -32.07 -5.74
C SER A 564 -6.27 -30.85 -6.60
N PHE A 565 -6.93 -29.70 -6.40
CA PHE A 565 -6.54 -28.45 -7.07
C PHE A 565 -5.17 -27.93 -6.60
N LEU A 566 -4.74 -28.28 -5.39
CA LEU A 566 -3.40 -27.95 -4.87
C LEU A 566 -2.26 -28.56 -5.70
N ASP A 567 -2.52 -29.67 -6.39
CA ASP A 567 -1.52 -30.37 -7.21
C ASP A 567 -1.47 -29.88 -8.66
N THR A 568 -2.48 -29.09 -9.08
CA THR A 568 -2.45 -28.43 -10.39
C THR A 568 -1.34 -27.38 -10.43
N TYR A 569 -0.86 -27.04 -11.62
CA TYR A 569 0.14 -26.01 -11.80
C TYR A 569 -0.38 -24.90 -12.70
N GLY A 570 -0.28 -23.67 -12.22
CA GLY A 570 -0.81 -22.54 -12.97
C GLY A 570 -0.04 -21.26 -12.71
N VAL A 571 -0.54 -20.19 -13.31
CA VAL A 571 0.03 -18.85 -13.25
C VAL A 571 -0.96 -17.89 -12.60
N ARG A 572 -0.53 -17.22 -11.54
CA ARG A 572 -1.26 -16.05 -11.03
C ARG A 572 -0.66 -14.76 -11.60
N ILE A 573 -1.50 -13.94 -12.19
CA ILE A 573 -1.16 -12.54 -12.49
C ILE A 573 -1.18 -11.78 -11.17
N VAL A 574 0.02 -11.41 -10.70
CA VAL A 574 0.20 -10.66 -9.46
C VAL A 574 -0.09 -9.19 -9.69
N ARG A 575 0.45 -8.65 -10.80
CA ARG A 575 0.25 -7.27 -11.22
C ARG A 575 0.18 -7.16 -12.73
N ILE A 576 -0.72 -6.32 -13.21
CA ILE A 576 -0.77 -5.84 -14.58
C ILE A 576 -0.98 -4.32 -14.53
N ALA A 577 -0.07 -3.57 -15.11
CA ALA A 577 -0.07 -2.13 -15.04
C ALA A 577 0.21 -1.51 -16.41
N VAL A 578 -0.73 -0.73 -16.89
CA VAL A 578 -0.61 0.04 -18.13
C VAL A 578 -0.26 1.48 -17.77
N HIS A 579 0.56 2.12 -18.61
CA HIS A 579 0.90 3.54 -18.46
C HIS A 579 -0.39 4.38 -18.36
N PRO A 580 -0.51 5.28 -17.38
CA PRO A 580 -1.78 6.00 -17.12
C PRO A 580 -2.34 6.75 -18.32
N GLU A 581 -1.48 7.41 -19.13
CA GLU A 581 -1.92 8.14 -20.33
C GLU A 581 -2.49 7.24 -21.44
N TYR A 582 -2.19 5.94 -21.39
CA TYR A 582 -2.64 4.94 -22.38
C TYR A 582 -3.64 3.94 -21.78
N ALA A 583 -4.21 4.24 -20.63
CA ALA A 583 -5.21 3.41 -19.98
C ALA A 583 -6.46 3.26 -20.88
N SER A 584 -7.06 2.08 -20.86
CA SER A 584 -8.25 1.72 -21.66
C SER A 584 -8.09 1.73 -23.19
N MET A 585 -6.87 1.86 -23.72
CA MET A 585 -6.57 1.84 -25.17
C MET A 585 -6.22 0.43 -25.71
N GLY A 586 -6.38 -0.63 -24.91
CA GLY A 586 -6.18 -2.02 -25.36
C GLY A 586 -4.82 -2.63 -25.05
N TYR A 587 -3.83 -1.88 -24.55
CA TYR A 587 -2.48 -2.41 -24.26
C TYR A 587 -2.48 -3.51 -23.18
N GLY A 588 -3.30 -3.39 -22.15
CA GLY A 588 -3.43 -4.44 -21.14
C GLY A 588 -3.99 -5.74 -21.70
N THR A 589 -5.01 -5.65 -22.57
CA THR A 589 -5.57 -6.80 -23.28
C THR A 589 -4.56 -7.43 -24.24
N MET A 590 -3.79 -6.61 -24.97
CA MET A 590 -2.74 -7.07 -25.86
C MET A 590 -1.63 -7.82 -25.10
N SER A 591 -1.12 -7.23 -24.01
CA SER A 591 -0.11 -7.85 -23.16
C SER A 591 -0.58 -9.21 -22.63
N LEU A 592 -1.82 -9.28 -22.17
CA LEU A 592 -2.42 -10.49 -21.63
C LEU A 592 -2.58 -11.58 -22.71
N ASN A 593 -3.04 -11.20 -23.90
CA ASN A 593 -3.21 -12.13 -25.03
C ASN A 593 -1.87 -12.68 -25.51
N LEU A 594 -0.83 -11.84 -25.59
CA LEU A 594 0.52 -12.29 -25.96
C LEU A 594 1.08 -13.24 -24.91
N LEU A 595 0.91 -12.93 -23.61
CA LEU A 595 1.32 -13.83 -22.52
C LEU A 595 0.57 -15.17 -22.59
N ILE A 596 -0.75 -15.17 -22.75
CA ILE A 596 -1.56 -16.41 -22.82
C ILE A 596 -1.14 -17.24 -24.04
N ARG A 597 -0.95 -16.61 -25.20
CA ARG A 597 -0.47 -17.32 -26.39
C ARG A 597 0.89 -17.96 -26.15
N TYR A 598 1.80 -17.24 -25.49
CA TYR A 598 3.12 -17.75 -25.13
C TYR A 598 3.03 -18.94 -24.17
N LEU A 599 2.23 -18.85 -23.11
CA LEU A 599 1.98 -19.92 -22.15
C LEU A 599 1.44 -21.20 -22.84
N PHE A 600 0.66 -21.01 -23.90
CA PHE A 600 0.07 -22.15 -24.64
C PHE A 600 1.04 -22.80 -25.61
N SER A 601 1.85 -22.01 -26.33
CA SER A 601 2.69 -22.49 -27.45
C SER A 601 4.09 -22.94 -27.05
N HIS A 602 4.62 -22.49 -25.93
CA HIS A 602 6.03 -22.72 -25.55
C HIS A 602 6.21 -23.54 -24.25
N SER A 603 5.13 -24.18 -23.79
CA SER A 603 5.16 -24.98 -22.56
C SER A 603 6.03 -26.25 -22.73
N LYS A 604 6.85 -26.53 -21.71
CA LYS A 604 7.69 -27.72 -21.57
C LYS A 604 7.51 -28.35 -20.21
N ASP A 605 7.86 -29.63 -20.09
CA ASP A 605 7.87 -30.33 -18.80
C ASP A 605 9.11 -29.93 -17.99
N ILE A 606 9.09 -28.71 -17.46
CA ILE A 606 10.11 -28.11 -16.57
C ILE A 606 9.42 -27.50 -15.36
N ASN A 607 10.17 -27.27 -14.30
CA ASN A 607 9.61 -26.70 -13.04
C ASN A 607 9.62 -25.17 -13.00
N LEU A 608 10.63 -24.54 -13.61
CA LEU A 608 10.82 -23.09 -13.66
C LEU A 608 11.18 -22.67 -15.08
N MET A 609 11.04 -21.38 -15.37
CA MET A 609 11.45 -20.82 -16.66
C MET A 609 12.95 -21.00 -16.89
N GLN A 610 13.34 -21.34 -18.11
CA GLN A 610 14.72 -21.58 -18.51
C GLN A 610 15.07 -20.83 -19.79
N LYS A 611 16.26 -20.22 -19.83
CA LYS A 611 16.80 -19.56 -21.02
C LYS A 611 17.37 -20.62 -21.95
N LYS A 612 17.11 -20.53 -23.25
CA LYS A 612 17.68 -21.43 -24.26
C LYS A 612 19.19 -21.21 -24.44
N ASN A 613 19.68 -19.97 -24.22
CA ASN A 613 21.10 -19.61 -24.28
C ASN A 613 21.47 -18.82 -23.03
N GLU A 614 22.25 -19.42 -22.15
CA GLU A 614 22.71 -18.81 -20.89
C GLU A 614 23.80 -17.71 -21.07
N GLU A 615 24.50 -17.72 -22.19
CA GLU A 615 25.64 -16.82 -22.46
C GLU A 615 25.27 -15.35 -22.71
N LYS A 616 23.99 -15.05 -22.98
CA LYS A 616 23.53 -13.68 -23.26
C LYS A 616 23.04 -13.01 -21.97
N ASN A 617 23.84 -12.14 -21.36
CA ASN A 617 23.39 -11.21 -20.30
C ASN A 617 22.62 -10.03 -20.91
N VAL A 618 21.42 -10.30 -21.41
CA VAL A 618 20.54 -9.30 -22.04
C VAL A 618 19.38 -8.99 -21.10
N LEU A 619 18.96 -7.74 -21.02
CA LEU A 619 17.85 -7.31 -20.16
C LEU A 619 16.49 -7.83 -20.66
N LEU A 620 16.27 -7.78 -21.96
CA LEU A 620 15.01 -8.14 -22.62
C LEU A 620 15.23 -9.33 -23.54
N TYR A 621 14.52 -10.44 -23.30
CA TYR A 621 14.52 -11.62 -24.14
C TYR A 621 13.24 -11.71 -24.93
N ASN A 622 13.32 -12.10 -26.20
CA ASN A 622 12.16 -12.51 -26.95
C ASN A 622 11.53 -13.74 -26.28
N LEU A 623 10.21 -13.85 -26.35
CA LEU A 623 9.49 -14.97 -25.74
C LEU A 623 9.94 -16.33 -26.29
N ASP A 624 10.31 -16.40 -27.57
CA ASP A 624 10.80 -17.60 -28.23
C ASP A 624 12.13 -18.12 -27.69
N ASP A 625 12.91 -17.27 -27.02
CA ASP A 625 14.21 -17.62 -26.42
C ASP A 625 14.11 -18.20 -25.01
N ILE A 626 12.91 -18.26 -24.46
CA ILE A 626 12.62 -18.73 -23.10
C ILE A 626 11.72 -19.94 -23.13
N ALA A 627 12.09 -21.00 -22.41
CA ALA A 627 11.20 -22.13 -22.16
C ALA A 627 10.39 -21.89 -20.90
N ILE A 628 9.10 -22.24 -20.91
CA ILE A 628 8.16 -22.03 -19.83
C ILE A 628 7.60 -23.35 -19.32
N PRO A 629 7.34 -23.51 -18.00
CA PRO A 629 6.65 -24.68 -17.48
C PRO A 629 5.27 -24.88 -18.09
N GLN A 630 4.86 -26.15 -18.24
CA GLN A 630 3.49 -26.48 -18.61
C GLN A 630 2.54 -26.09 -17.48
N VAL A 631 1.54 -25.25 -17.80
CA VAL A 631 0.54 -24.75 -16.87
C VAL A 631 -0.86 -25.08 -17.33
N GLU A 632 -1.75 -25.34 -16.38
CA GLU A 632 -3.12 -25.78 -16.64
C GLU A 632 -4.11 -24.61 -16.62
N TRP A 633 -3.79 -23.57 -15.88
CA TRP A 633 -4.65 -22.41 -15.69
C TRP A 633 -3.86 -21.11 -15.51
N ILE A 634 -4.53 -19.99 -15.80
CA ILE A 634 -4.07 -18.64 -15.49
C ILE A 634 -5.16 -17.90 -14.70
N GLY A 635 -4.81 -17.25 -13.61
CA GLY A 635 -5.77 -16.59 -12.73
C GLY A 635 -5.30 -15.25 -12.19
N ALA A 636 -6.23 -14.49 -11.64
CA ALA A 636 -5.98 -13.22 -10.97
C ALA A 636 -6.84 -13.10 -9.71
N SER A 637 -6.29 -12.45 -8.67
CA SER A 637 -7.03 -12.06 -7.46
C SER A 637 -6.96 -10.55 -7.31
N PHE A 638 -8.12 -9.88 -7.21
CA PHE A 638 -8.20 -8.42 -7.19
C PHE A 638 -9.44 -7.93 -6.44
N GLY A 639 -9.43 -6.66 -6.01
CA GLY A 639 -10.62 -5.97 -5.49
C GLY A 639 -11.65 -5.81 -6.61
N ILE A 640 -12.88 -6.33 -6.39
CA ILE A 640 -13.91 -6.35 -7.42
C ILE A 640 -14.48 -4.96 -7.65
N THR A 641 -14.29 -4.47 -8.87
CA THR A 641 -14.95 -3.29 -9.42
C THR A 641 -15.56 -3.65 -10.76
N GLU A 642 -16.58 -2.91 -11.19
CA GLU A 642 -17.25 -3.18 -12.46
C GLU A 642 -16.28 -3.15 -13.66
N ALA A 643 -15.37 -2.16 -13.68
CA ALA A 643 -14.37 -2.02 -14.74
C ALA A 643 -13.40 -3.20 -14.80
N LEU A 644 -12.90 -3.66 -13.64
CA LEU A 644 -11.99 -4.80 -13.57
C LEU A 644 -12.71 -6.11 -13.90
N CYS A 645 -13.93 -6.32 -13.42
CA CYS A 645 -14.73 -7.49 -13.78
C CYS A 645 -14.93 -7.56 -15.30
N ARG A 646 -15.31 -6.47 -15.95
CA ARG A 646 -15.45 -6.40 -17.42
C ARG A 646 -14.13 -6.66 -18.15
N PHE A 647 -13.01 -6.12 -17.64
CA PHE A 647 -11.69 -6.36 -18.23
C PHE A 647 -11.33 -7.84 -18.23
N TRP A 648 -11.45 -8.52 -17.09
CA TRP A 648 -11.10 -9.93 -16.96
C TRP A 648 -12.04 -10.84 -17.75
N GLN A 649 -13.36 -10.57 -17.71
CA GLN A 649 -14.35 -11.34 -18.48
C GLN A 649 -14.16 -11.18 -20.00
N LYS A 650 -13.86 -9.97 -20.48
CA LYS A 650 -13.52 -9.74 -21.90
C LYS A 650 -12.32 -10.58 -22.35
N ASN A 651 -11.40 -10.88 -21.44
CA ASN A 651 -10.24 -11.73 -21.68
C ASN A 651 -10.51 -13.21 -21.32
N GLN A 652 -11.79 -13.62 -21.24
CA GLN A 652 -12.25 -15.00 -21.01
C GLN A 652 -11.90 -15.59 -19.65
N PHE A 653 -11.69 -14.74 -18.62
CA PHE A 653 -11.60 -15.19 -17.24
C PHE A 653 -12.99 -15.27 -16.63
N VAL A 654 -13.24 -16.33 -15.90
CA VAL A 654 -14.51 -16.56 -15.19
C VAL A 654 -14.34 -16.40 -13.68
N PRO A 655 -15.30 -15.81 -12.96
CA PRO A 655 -15.27 -15.72 -11.52
C PRO A 655 -15.50 -17.09 -10.88
N VAL A 656 -14.66 -17.45 -9.91
CA VAL A 656 -14.74 -18.74 -9.21
C VAL A 656 -14.85 -18.59 -7.69
N GLY A 657 -14.64 -17.39 -7.17
CA GLY A 657 -14.79 -17.10 -5.74
C GLY A 657 -14.75 -15.61 -5.44
N ILE A 658 -15.48 -15.17 -4.41
CA ILE A 658 -15.44 -13.82 -3.85
C ILE A 658 -15.39 -13.91 -2.33
N LYS A 659 -14.41 -13.26 -1.74
CA LYS A 659 -14.27 -13.18 -0.30
C LYS A 659 -15.40 -12.38 0.31
N GLN A 660 -16.09 -12.94 1.30
CA GLN A 660 -17.25 -12.28 1.95
C GLN A 660 -16.84 -11.06 2.79
N THR A 661 -15.61 -11.06 3.33
CA THR A 661 -15.10 -9.93 4.11
C THR A 661 -14.52 -8.87 3.19
N ILE A 662 -14.82 -7.62 3.47
CA ILE A 662 -14.26 -6.46 2.77
C ILE A 662 -12.80 -6.29 3.20
N THR A 663 -11.93 -5.99 2.25
CA THR A 663 -10.55 -5.62 2.50
C THR A 663 -10.53 -4.21 3.10
N GLN A 664 -9.91 -4.05 4.25
CA GLN A 664 -9.91 -2.78 4.99
C GLN A 664 -9.24 -1.64 4.20
N GLU A 665 -8.22 -1.96 3.44
CA GLU A 665 -7.44 -0.99 2.67
C GLU A 665 -8.19 -0.42 1.46
N THR A 666 -9.02 -1.21 0.80
CA THR A 666 -9.73 -0.78 -0.43
C THR A 666 -11.21 -0.53 -0.23
N GLY A 667 -11.80 -1.09 0.83
CA GLY A 667 -13.25 -1.10 1.01
C GLY A 667 -13.98 -2.02 0.02
N GLU A 668 -13.27 -2.92 -0.65
CA GLU A 668 -13.79 -3.81 -1.69
C GLU A 668 -13.70 -5.28 -1.26
N HIS A 669 -14.56 -6.11 -1.83
CA HIS A 669 -14.41 -7.57 -1.75
C HIS A 669 -13.32 -8.04 -2.72
N SER A 670 -12.51 -9.03 -2.32
CA SER A 670 -11.54 -9.64 -3.23
C SER A 670 -12.17 -10.79 -3.99
N GLY A 671 -12.03 -10.77 -5.32
CA GLY A 671 -12.50 -11.85 -6.21
C GLY A 671 -11.34 -12.62 -6.83
N ILE A 672 -11.57 -13.88 -7.14
CA ILE A 672 -10.67 -14.74 -7.91
C ILE A 672 -11.33 -15.07 -9.25
N PHE A 673 -10.61 -14.72 -10.32
CA PHE A 673 -11.03 -15.05 -11.70
C PHE A 673 -9.96 -15.92 -12.33
N ILE A 674 -10.40 -16.97 -13.03
CA ILE A 674 -9.52 -17.96 -13.68
C ILE A 674 -9.93 -18.17 -15.14
N ARG A 675 -8.92 -18.47 -15.96
CA ARG A 675 -9.08 -18.96 -17.33
C ARG A 675 -8.34 -20.27 -17.46
N SER A 676 -9.00 -21.28 -18.04
CA SER A 676 -8.38 -22.56 -18.35
C SER A 676 -7.37 -22.43 -19.49
N LEU A 677 -6.28 -23.19 -19.39
CA LEU A 677 -5.25 -23.35 -20.43
C LEU A 677 -5.12 -24.82 -20.90
N SER A 678 -5.87 -25.74 -20.31
CA SER A 678 -5.88 -27.16 -20.70
C SER A 678 -7.31 -27.69 -20.70
N ARG A 679 -7.59 -28.70 -21.53
CA ARG A 679 -8.90 -29.34 -21.54
C ARG A 679 -9.27 -29.99 -20.21
N SER A 680 -8.29 -30.54 -19.48
CA SER A 680 -8.52 -31.16 -18.17
C SER A 680 -8.94 -30.18 -17.09
N SER A 681 -8.50 -28.92 -17.16
CA SER A 681 -8.89 -27.89 -16.21
C SER A 681 -10.20 -27.19 -16.59
N ASP A 682 -10.65 -27.30 -17.84
CA ASP A 682 -11.81 -26.56 -18.33
C ASP A 682 -13.12 -26.98 -17.66
N ASP A 683 -13.39 -28.29 -17.59
CA ASP A 683 -14.57 -28.85 -16.92
C ASP A 683 -14.61 -28.48 -15.44
N ARG A 684 -13.47 -28.55 -14.76
CA ARG A 684 -13.33 -28.22 -13.34
C ARG A 684 -13.59 -26.74 -13.07
N ILE A 685 -13.01 -25.86 -13.88
CA ILE A 685 -13.21 -24.41 -13.76
C ILE A 685 -14.65 -24.03 -14.07
N CYS A 686 -15.28 -24.67 -15.06
CA CYS A 686 -16.71 -24.52 -15.33
C CYS A 686 -17.58 -24.93 -14.13
N GLU A 687 -17.25 -26.04 -13.48
CA GLU A 687 -17.95 -26.47 -12.28
C GLU A 687 -17.80 -25.48 -11.12
N TYR A 688 -16.57 -24.97 -10.88
CA TYR A 688 -16.32 -23.96 -9.86
C TYR A 688 -17.09 -22.67 -10.14
N ASN A 689 -17.13 -22.24 -11.39
CA ASN A 689 -17.91 -21.07 -11.77
C ASN A 689 -19.40 -21.26 -11.50
N GLN A 690 -19.97 -22.43 -11.87
CA GLN A 690 -21.38 -22.74 -11.59
C GLN A 690 -21.68 -22.76 -10.08
N ASN A 691 -20.84 -23.44 -9.31
CA ASN A 691 -20.98 -23.50 -7.85
C ASN A 691 -20.88 -22.11 -7.21
N PHE A 692 -19.94 -21.28 -7.69
CA PHE A 692 -19.80 -19.89 -7.27
C PHE A 692 -21.07 -19.10 -7.56
N MET A 693 -21.64 -19.17 -8.77
CA MET A 693 -22.84 -18.42 -9.16
C MET A 693 -24.05 -18.76 -8.28
N VAL A 694 -24.25 -20.04 -8.01
CA VAL A 694 -25.35 -20.48 -7.14
C VAL A 694 -25.21 -19.93 -5.73
N ARG A 695 -24.00 -19.99 -5.16
CA ARG A 695 -23.71 -19.46 -3.83
C ARG A 695 -23.79 -17.94 -3.78
N PHE A 696 -23.27 -17.26 -4.79
CA PHE A 696 -23.27 -15.80 -4.88
C PHE A 696 -24.70 -15.23 -4.87
N VAL A 697 -25.60 -15.78 -5.71
CA VAL A 697 -27.03 -15.39 -5.72
C VAL A 697 -27.66 -15.58 -4.35
N GLY A 698 -27.38 -16.70 -3.68
CA GLY A 698 -27.88 -16.96 -2.32
C GLY A 698 -27.37 -15.99 -1.26
N GLN A 699 -26.14 -15.50 -1.41
CA GLN A 699 -25.49 -14.59 -0.47
C GLN A 699 -25.80 -13.09 -0.72
N LEU A 700 -26.49 -12.75 -1.80
CA LEU A 700 -26.90 -11.39 -2.10
C LEU A 700 -27.84 -10.80 -1.04
N SER A 701 -28.59 -11.61 -0.32
CA SER A 701 -29.44 -11.15 0.77
C SER A 701 -28.68 -10.86 2.09
N SER A 702 -27.41 -11.28 2.20
CA SER A 702 -26.61 -11.20 3.42
C SER A 702 -25.26 -10.49 3.17
N SER A 703 -24.20 -11.26 2.93
CA SER A 703 -22.82 -10.76 2.83
C SER A 703 -22.62 -9.75 1.70
N PHE A 704 -23.34 -9.89 0.58
CA PHE A 704 -23.23 -9.03 -0.59
C PHE A 704 -24.38 -8.08 -0.79
N ARG A 705 -25.21 -7.85 0.24
CA ARG A 705 -26.38 -6.98 0.16
C ARG A 705 -26.08 -5.53 -0.22
N LYS A 706 -24.88 -5.05 0.12
CA LYS A 706 -24.43 -3.68 -0.14
C LYS A 706 -23.83 -3.48 -1.53
N LEU A 707 -23.56 -4.55 -2.28
CA LEU A 707 -23.02 -4.43 -3.65
C LEU A 707 -24.01 -3.69 -4.56
N THR A 708 -23.45 -2.91 -5.50
CA THR A 708 -24.25 -2.22 -6.50
C THR A 708 -24.89 -3.19 -7.48
N PRO A 709 -26.10 -2.93 -7.98
CA PRO A 709 -26.77 -3.79 -8.95
C PRO A 709 -25.94 -4.00 -10.22
N SER A 710 -25.26 -2.96 -10.70
CA SER A 710 -24.40 -3.01 -11.89
C SER A 710 -23.24 -4.00 -11.72
N LEU A 711 -22.58 -3.98 -10.55
CA LEU A 711 -21.52 -4.93 -10.25
C LEU A 711 -22.04 -6.37 -10.13
N CYS A 712 -23.18 -6.56 -9.44
CA CYS A 712 -23.81 -7.87 -9.33
C CYS A 712 -24.19 -8.44 -10.70
N LEU A 713 -24.82 -7.62 -11.55
CA LEU A 713 -25.19 -8.02 -12.92
C LEU A 713 -23.97 -8.30 -13.80
N SER A 714 -22.89 -7.52 -13.63
CA SER A 714 -21.63 -7.77 -14.33
C SER A 714 -21.06 -9.14 -13.97
N LEU A 715 -21.10 -9.54 -12.70
CA LEU A 715 -20.65 -10.85 -12.25
C LEU A 715 -21.52 -11.99 -12.78
N LEU A 716 -22.84 -11.79 -12.89
CA LEU A 716 -23.82 -12.80 -13.34
C LEU A 716 -23.92 -12.94 -14.87
N ASN A 717 -23.35 -12.00 -15.65
CA ASN A 717 -23.47 -11.98 -17.11
C ASN A 717 -22.85 -13.19 -17.85
N ASN A 718 -21.95 -13.92 -17.21
CA ASN A 718 -21.32 -15.14 -17.74
C ASN A 718 -22.01 -16.43 -17.21
N SER A 719 -23.24 -16.34 -16.72
CA SER A 719 -23.92 -17.49 -16.14
C SER A 719 -24.21 -18.56 -17.19
N VAL A 720 -23.43 -19.61 -17.15
CA VAL A 720 -23.82 -20.92 -17.69
C VAL A 720 -25.03 -21.38 -16.88
N VAL A 721 -26.03 -21.93 -17.54
CA VAL A 721 -27.28 -22.44 -16.92
C VAL A 721 -26.92 -23.27 -15.67
N GLY A 722 -27.12 -22.69 -14.50
CA GLY A 722 -26.65 -23.28 -13.24
C GLY A 722 -27.54 -24.38 -12.72
N ARG A 723 -26.96 -25.28 -11.92
CA ARG A 723 -27.65 -26.36 -11.18
C ARG A 723 -28.42 -25.83 -9.92
N GLY A 724 -28.86 -24.55 -9.90
CA GLY A 724 -29.60 -23.99 -8.79
C GLY A 724 -30.85 -24.80 -8.44
N ARG A 725 -31.27 -24.69 -7.18
CA ARG A 725 -32.49 -25.36 -6.67
C ARG A 725 -33.69 -24.93 -7.50
N LYS A 726 -34.52 -25.88 -7.88
CA LYS A 726 -35.86 -25.61 -8.41
C LYS A 726 -36.79 -25.40 -7.23
N THR A 727 -37.56 -24.32 -7.26
CA THR A 727 -38.66 -24.08 -6.31
C THR A 727 -39.93 -24.27 -7.08
N TYR A 728 -40.85 -25.04 -6.51
CA TYR A 728 -42.19 -25.23 -7.08
C TYR A 728 -43.18 -24.38 -6.29
N PHE A 729 -44.13 -23.81 -6.96
CA PHE A 729 -45.14 -22.93 -6.39
C PHE A 729 -46.48 -23.67 -6.24
N SER A 730 -47.14 -23.48 -5.14
CA SER A 730 -48.47 -24.03 -4.91
C SER A 730 -49.49 -23.41 -5.86
N SER A 731 -50.62 -24.07 -6.07
CA SER A 731 -51.76 -23.52 -6.85
C SER A 731 -52.22 -22.15 -6.32
N SER A 732 -52.16 -21.93 -5.00
CA SER A 732 -52.45 -20.68 -4.33
C SER A 732 -51.41 -19.59 -4.67
N ASP A 733 -50.12 -19.96 -4.69
CA ASP A 733 -49.07 -19.00 -5.06
C ASP A 733 -49.19 -18.56 -6.51
N ILE A 734 -49.44 -19.50 -7.42
CA ILE A 734 -49.64 -19.22 -8.85
C ILE A 734 -50.84 -18.30 -9.05
N ALA A 735 -51.93 -18.53 -8.34
CA ALA A 735 -53.10 -17.67 -8.37
C ALA A 735 -52.75 -16.24 -7.92
N ARG A 736 -52.03 -16.10 -6.81
CA ARG A 736 -51.55 -14.78 -6.32
C ARG A 736 -50.62 -14.09 -7.34
N ILE A 737 -49.64 -14.83 -7.88
CA ILE A 737 -48.71 -14.31 -8.90
C ILE A 737 -49.46 -13.83 -10.12
N ARG A 738 -50.42 -14.61 -10.63
CA ARG A 738 -51.30 -14.26 -11.78
C ARG A 738 -52.11 -12.99 -11.51
N MET A 739 -52.71 -12.88 -10.32
CA MET A 739 -53.49 -11.71 -9.94
C MET A 739 -52.58 -10.45 -9.79
N ALA A 740 -51.40 -10.58 -9.23
CA ALA A 740 -50.39 -9.50 -9.13
C ALA A 740 -49.86 -9.10 -10.50
N ALA A 741 -49.55 -10.06 -11.38
CA ALA A 741 -49.11 -9.83 -12.76
C ALA A 741 -50.12 -9.07 -13.62
N THR A 742 -51.41 -9.24 -13.31
CA THR A 742 -52.53 -8.50 -13.97
C THR A 742 -52.93 -7.20 -13.25
N GLY A 743 -52.27 -6.86 -12.16
CA GLY A 743 -52.52 -5.65 -11.35
C GLY A 743 -53.85 -5.69 -10.58
N LYS A 744 -54.44 -6.87 -10.37
CA LYS A 744 -55.71 -7.06 -9.65
C LYS A 744 -55.56 -7.13 -8.13
N ILE A 745 -54.37 -7.39 -7.63
CA ILE A 745 -54.02 -7.37 -6.21
C ILE A 745 -52.76 -6.57 -5.98
N ASP A 746 -52.57 -6.13 -4.75
CA ASP A 746 -51.33 -5.43 -4.33
C ASP A 746 -50.12 -6.36 -4.33
N LEU A 747 -48.97 -5.85 -4.77
CA LEU A 747 -47.69 -6.58 -4.76
C LEU A 747 -47.27 -7.06 -3.38
N ASN A 748 -47.71 -6.40 -2.32
CA ASN A 748 -47.44 -6.82 -0.93
C ASN A 748 -47.92 -8.26 -0.65
N LEU A 749 -48.90 -8.74 -1.41
CA LEU A 749 -49.46 -10.10 -1.25
C LEU A 749 -48.60 -11.18 -1.94
N VAL A 750 -47.53 -10.81 -2.66
CA VAL A 750 -46.63 -11.73 -3.36
C VAL A 750 -45.15 -11.48 -2.99
N THR A 751 -44.85 -10.64 -2.01
CA THR A 751 -43.49 -10.34 -1.56
C THR A 751 -42.73 -11.56 -1.04
N ASP A 752 -43.44 -12.57 -0.51
CA ASP A 752 -42.88 -13.85 -0.05
C ASP A 752 -42.32 -14.71 -1.18
N VAL A 753 -42.92 -14.64 -2.40
CA VAL A 753 -42.49 -15.47 -3.54
C VAL A 753 -41.54 -14.76 -4.48
N ILE A 754 -41.43 -13.44 -4.44
CA ILE A 754 -40.51 -12.64 -5.28
C ILE A 754 -39.03 -13.08 -5.09
N PRO A 755 -38.52 -13.32 -3.88
CA PRO A 755 -37.16 -13.81 -3.69
C PRO A 755 -36.83 -15.14 -4.40
N ASP A 756 -37.77 -16.06 -4.40
CA ASP A 756 -37.62 -17.36 -5.06
C ASP A 756 -37.65 -17.21 -6.58
N ILE A 757 -38.56 -16.47 -7.12
CA ILE A 757 -38.64 -16.12 -8.55
C ILE A 757 -37.34 -15.45 -9.00
N SER A 758 -36.83 -14.52 -8.19
CA SER A 758 -35.62 -13.78 -8.49
C SER A 758 -34.38 -14.73 -8.52
N ARG A 759 -34.22 -15.59 -7.51
CA ARG A 759 -33.13 -16.58 -7.47
C ARG A 759 -33.20 -17.52 -8.65
N MET A 760 -34.39 -18.05 -8.98
CA MET A 760 -34.60 -18.91 -10.12
C MET A 760 -34.24 -18.23 -11.44
N TYR A 761 -34.59 -16.95 -11.58
CA TYR A 761 -34.25 -16.15 -12.75
C TYR A 761 -32.73 -16.06 -12.93
N PHE A 762 -32.00 -15.66 -11.91
CA PHE A 762 -30.54 -15.54 -11.96
C PHE A 762 -29.79 -16.88 -11.98
N HIS A 763 -30.47 -17.98 -11.70
CA HIS A 763 -29.97 -19.35 -11.94
C HIS A 763 -30.29 -19.87 -13.36
N GLY A 764 -30.82 -19.02 -14.24
CA GLY A 764 -31.12 -19.39 -15.63
C GLY A 764 -32.27 -20.41 -15.78
N LYS A 765 -33.28 -20.37 -14.91
CA LYS A 765 -34.42 -21.31 -14.95
C LYS A 765 -35.57 -20.80 -15.83
N PHE A 766 -35.54 -19.56 -16.23
CA PHE A 766 -36.57 -18.95 -17.10
C PHE A 766 -36.05 -18.79 -18.54
N SER A 767 -36.94 -18.94 -19.51
CA SER A 767 -36.64 -18.80 -20.94
C SER A 767 -36.57 -17.33 -21.38
N GLN A 768 -37.29 -16.46 -20.68
CA GLN A 768 -37.41 -15.05 -21.00
C GLN A 768 -36.25 -14.21 -20.51
N ASP A 769 -35.72 -13.32 -21.34
CA ASP A 769 -34.70 -12.36 -20.93
C ASP A 769 -35.32 -10.99 -20.56
N LEU A 770 -34.86 -10.43 -19.47
CA LEU A 770 -35.31 -9.15 -18.94
C LEU A 770 -34.35 -8.02 -19.32
N SER A 771 -34.87 -6.81 -19.55
CA SER A 771 -34.01 -5.65 -19.74
C SER A 771 -33.13 -5.38 -18.49
N VAL A 772 -32.04 -4.66 -18.66
CA VAL A 772 -31.08 -4.34 -17.55
C VAL A 772 -31.80 -3.70 -16.38
N LEU A 773 -32.71 -2.74 -16.62
CA LEU A 773 -33.50 -2.10 -15.57
C LEU A 773 -34.38 -3.10 -14.80
N ARG A 774 -35.05 -4.01 -15.50
CA ARG A 774 -35.88 -5.05 -14.87
C ARG A 774 -35.04 -6.03 -14.08
N LYS A 775 -33.87 -6.46 -14.63
CA LYS A 775 -32.89 -7.28 -13.91
C LYS A 775 -32.42 -6.59 -12.62
N SER A 776 -32.11 -5.29 -12.69
CA SER A 776 -31.69 -4.51 -11.51
C SER A 776 -32.75 -4.46 -10.43
N VAL A 777 -34.00 -4.18 -10.81
CA VAL A 777 -35.13 -4.14 -9.86
C VAL A 777 -35.36 -5.51 -9.24
N LEU A 778 -35.43 -6.58 -10.07
CA LEU A 778 -35.61 -7.95 -9.60
C LEU A 778 -34.50 -8.41 -8.65
N LEU A 779 -33.26 -8.05 -8.96
CA LEU A 779 -32.10 -8.35 -8.12
C LEU A 779 -32.17 -7.64 -6.76
N MET A 780 -32.45 -6.33 -6.79
CA MET A 780 -32.49 -5.53 -5.56
C MET A 780 -33.63 -5.93 -4.64
N VAL A 781 -34.83 -6.08 -5.16
CA VAL A 781 -36.02 -6.45 -4.38
C VAL A 781 -35.97 -7.92 -3.97
N GLY A 782 -35.72 -8.81 -4.93
CA GLY A 782 -35.81 -10.25 -4.70
C GLY A 782 -34.56 -10.87 -4.09
N CYS A 783 -33.37 -10.60 -4.65
CA CYS A 783 -32.15 -11.22 -4.13
C CYS A 783 -31.53 -10.44 -2.97
N GLN A 784 -31.53 -9.09 -3.02
CA GLN A 784 -30.94 -8.26 -1.96
C GLN A 784 -31.91 -7.87 -0.85
N ASN A 785 -33.18 -8.25 -0.95
CA ASN A 785 -34.25 -7.91 0.04
C ASN A 785 -34.29 -6.41 0.39
N LYS A 786 -34.17 -5.54 -0.59
CA LYS A 786 -34.32 -4.08 -0.42
C LYS A 786 -35.76 -3.69 -0.54
N SER A 787 -36.20 -2.70 0.25
CA SER A 787 -37.57 -2.16 0.13
C SER A 787 -37.74 -1.42 -1.19
N ILE A 788 -39.00 -1.35 -1.66
CA ILE A 788 -39.37 -0.60 -2.88
C ILE A 788 -38.92 0.86 -2.79
N ASP A 789 -39.05 1.49 -1.61
CA ASP A 789 -38.64 2.87 -1.39
C ASP A 789 -37.13 3.04 -1.55
N THR A 790 -36.34 2.14 -0.94
CA THR A 790 -34.87 2.15 -1.11
C THR A 790 -34.45 1.94 -2.56
N VAL A 791 -35.14 1.05 -3.29
CA VAL A 791 -34.83 0.82 -4.71
C VAL A 791 -35.22 2.04 -5.56
N ALA A 792 -36.32 2.70 -5.22
CA ALA A 792 -36.77 3.93 -5.87
C ALA A 792 -35.74 5.06 -5.71
N GLU A 793 -35.24 5.26 -4.51
CA GLU A 793 -34.16 6.22 -4.21
C GLU A 793 -32.88 5.91 -5.01
N LEU A 794 -32.42 4.65 -4.99
CA LEU A 794 -31.21 4.23 -5.69
C LEU A 794 -31.29 4.36 -7.20
N LEU A 795 -32.46 4.20 -7.79
CA LEU A 795 -32.70 4.32 -9.23
C LEU A 795 -33.24 5.70 -9.65
N THR A 796 -33.41 6.65 -8.71
CA THR A 796 -34.01 7.98 -8.94
C THR A 796 -35.39 7.88 -9.62
N LEU A 797 -36.20 6.89 -9.21
CA LEU A 797 -37.54 6.62 -9.67
C LEU A 797 -38.54 6.82 -8.53
N LYS A 798 -39.82 6.88 -8.85
CA LYS A 798 -40.89 6.92 -7.83
C LYS A 798 -41.28 5.50 -7.41
N PRO A 799 -41.68 5.24 -6.12
CA PRO A 799 -42.02 3.89 -5.65
C PRO A 799 -43.06 3.17 -6.53
N PHE A 800 -44.07 3.87 -7.00
CA PHE A 800 -45.08 3.28 -7.87
C PHE A 800 -44.52 2.82 -9.23
N GLN A 801 -43.46 3.44 -9.74
CA GLN A 801 -42.79 3.01 -10.97
C GLN A 801 -42.05 1.67 -10.76
N ILE A 802 -41.44 1.50 -9.58
CA ILE A 802 -40.79 0.21 -9.20
C ILE A 802 -41.87 -0.87 -9.10
N SER A 803 -43.03 -0.58 -8.46
CA SER A 803 -44.16 -1.52 -8.38
C SER A 803 -44.65 -1.93 -9.78
N ASN A 804 -44.81 -0.95 -10.68
CA ASN A 804 -45.21 -1.24 -12.07
C ASN A 804 -44.16 -2.09 -12.83
N ILE A 805 -42.87 -1.89 -12.57
CA ILE A 805 -41.79 -2.70 -13.18
C ILE A 805 -41.90 -4.13 -12.66
N LEU A 806 -42.09 -4.33 -11.35
CA LEU A 806 -42.26 -5.67 -10.75
C LEU A 806 -43.51 -6.39 -11.32
N THR A 807 -44.65 -5.72 -11.40
CA THR A 807 -45.86 -6.28 -12.03
C THR A 807 -45.55 -6.75 -13.46
N LYS A 808 -44.85 -5.95 -14.26
CA LYS A 808 -44.44 -6.34 -15.63
C LYS A 808 -43.47 -7.51 -15.65
N ILE A 809 -42.54 -7.59 -14.68
CA ILE A 809 -41.61 -8.74 -14.56
C ILE A 809 -42.43 -10.01 -14.30
N LEU A 810 -43.34 -9.98 -13.32
CA LEU A 810 -44.18 -11.13 -13.02
C LEU A 810 -45.04 -11.54 -14.23
N SER A 811 -45.59 -10.59 -15.00
CA SER A 811 -46.34 -10.86 -16.23
C SER A 811 -45.49 -11.56 -17.31
N ILE A 812 -44.22 -11.18 -17.45
CA ILE A 812 -43.32 -11.81 -18.44
C ILE A 812 -42.93 -13.24 -18.01
N LEU A 813 -42.75 -13.48 -16.73
CA LEU A 813 -42.27 -14.75 -16.21
C LEU A 813 -43.42 -15.74 -15.89
N LEU A 814 -44.67 -15.26 -15.90
CA LEU A 814 -45.84 -16.03 -15.50
C LEU A 814 -46.02 -17.32 -16.29
N GLU A 815 -45.88 -17.27 -17.62
CA GLU A 815 -46.04 -18.44 -18.47
C GLU A 815 -45.06 -19.55 -18.16
N ASP A 816 -43.80 -19.18 -17.94
CA ASP A 816 -42.77 -20.13 -17.52
C ASP A 816 -43.03 -20.73 -16.12
N ILE A 817 -43.56 -19.90 -15.19
CA ILE A 817 -43.93 -20.34 -13.82
C ILE A 817 -45.06 -21.37 -13.89
N GLU A 818 -46.11 -21.09 -14.64
CA GLU A 818 -47.25 -21.96 -14.78
C GLU A 818 -46.94 -23.30 -15.46
N ARG A 819 -46.11 -23.30 -16.51
CA ARG A 819 -45.74 -24.50 -17.24
C ARG A 819 -44.76 -25.42 -16.53
N ASN A 820 -43.75 -24.83 -15.87
CA ASN A 820 -42.55 -25.56 -15.46
C ASN A 820 -42.41 -25.69 -13.95
N TYR A 821 -43.16 -24.92 -13.15
CA TYR A 821 -42.92 -24.78 -11.70
C TYR A 821 -44.17 -24.82 -10.85
N ALA A 822 -45.31 -25.21 -11.43
CA ALA A 822 -46.51 -25.50 -10.67
C ALA A 822 -46.33 -26.83 -9.90
N MET A 823 -46.79 -26.85 -8.62
CA MET A 823 -47.01 -28.10 -7.92
C MET A 823 -48.34 -28.69 -8.42
N ASP A 824 -48.35 -29.96 -8.84
CA ASP A 824 -49.53 -30.70 -9.20
C ASP A 824 -50.54 -30.82 -8.09
#